data_00aca3613d49394a7dda778900752fcd
#
_entry.id   00aca3613d49394a7dda778900752fcd
#
_cell.length_a   1.000
_cell.length_b   1.000
_cell.length_c   1.000
_cell.angle_alpha   90.00
_cell.angle_beta   90.00
_cell.angle_gamma   90.00
#
_symmetry.space_group_name_H-M   'P 1'
#
loop_
_entity.id
_entity.type
_entity.pdbx_description
1 polymer ?
#
loop_
_entity_poly.entity_id
_entity_poly.type
_entity_poly.pdbx_seq_one_letter_code
_entity_poly.pdbx_strand_id
1 'polypeptide(L)'
;MNRLLIFLFIAVIIIQNNFGQTTGEIYSSAMNAYEKHEYAIAAKLFQSFFKESNLTDALYSTAKFYQADALLKLGEFNPAAAEFEFFINNFHWSNFRDKALYELGKIYFDDGEYVKCRERFKSLLDEFPNSDYVGSSLYWIGESYSKENKLEDAISFLKDAINNHQDNKYIDYSIYTLAKIYEKMGEYENAVKYYDNLLSFHSESPLATEAHIRIAVCYFKLKQYDSSVIELNNPVLKGLPEDIFSKSLYLLANTYYRLQEYNDAEKVYLEIINKFPSSDLIRDSKYGLAWTYFQEKNYNDAYKIFNNISEGDDSLAVKSFYWKAESKRYAGQDLEAYNLYREFLKKYPDSDLIKGVEYQLGVLYYNSKKFDIAAKYLQAAIKNSDNSIKAKAYTLMGEMKLETKDFSDASKYFEGAMNFSEISKDLTNRAMLGLGASFFYLHNYKSAIKNLDELNSKDPNYEKDKVSFYLAESYYSLKNYKNAIKEYGLVSLDNDELGSMALYGKAYCYFELREYENAAKTFTQFINRYPNNDRQLDARLRLADSYYASRNFVASSNVYKDVITSDRKSFNNPYAYYQYAQALYKANKFNEAINEFRTLQAKFPNSEYADKSLYVIGWIYFQQGDYNSAINSYKNTLTIYSNSSIGSLIYYSIGDCYYNLGNYDSAIVSYQYVLTNYPSSTHVYDAVNGIQDCYVAEGHPEKAVSFIDQFISQYPSSSFADQVFYKKGDIYYSMHDYKNASTSYKEFITDYPKSKYVPQAYFWIGKCSENLNNYPDALYNFNIVFQTYPASESAPAAAIEIGNIYNQQKNYDAALNIYDQALTSLPDTKRFPEILFNKGMTLVSKNNLDNAENVFNKVIQSYSGTVFSEKSKLELGLIALQEKQYDAAIPYFQDLAQRRTDEIGAQSQYYYGVCLFNQKNYNDAITALVRVGTIFPAYDDWVTKSYLKLGDCYSQLKDYQKAREMYRVVYSKHHSDDYGKEARIKLRGLK
;
A
#
# COMPACT_ATOMS: atom_id res chain seq x y z
N MET A 1 90.14 16.49 36.70
CA MET A 1 91.47 15.89 36.90
C MET A 1 91.80 14.76 35.91
N ASN A 2 90.87 13.99 35.43
CA ASN A 2 91.16 12.88 34.46
C ASN A 2 91.48 13.33 33.03
N ARG A 3 91.02 14.54 32.61
CA ARG A 3 91.35 15.03 31.24
C ARG A 3 92.76 15.60 31.12
N LEU A 4 93.38 16.03 32.17
CA LEU A 4 94.77 16.55 32.21
C LEU A 4 95.78 15.38 32.15
N LEU A 5 95.43 14.23 32.74
CA LEU A 5 96.27 13.05 32.76
C LEU A 5 96.31 12.34 31.37
N ILE A 6 95.22 12.36 30.65
CA ILE A 6 95.15 11.87 29.31
C ILE A 6 95.94 12.72 28.31
N PHE A 7 95.94 14.06 28.52
CA PHE A 7 96.80 14.96 27.71
C PHE A 7 98.28 14.86 28.01
N LEU A 8 98.64 14.56 29.25
CA LEU A 8 100.08 14.34 29.58
C LEU A 8 100.57 12.99 29.09
N PHE A 9 99.73 11.95 29.08
CA PHE A 9 100.07 10.62 28.54
C PHE A 9 100.21 10.67 26.97
N ILE A 10 99.36 11.38 26.32
CA ILE A 10 99.41 11.59 24.84
C ILE A 10 100.69 12.46 24.53
N ALA A 11 101.06 13.44 25.32
CA ALA A 11 102.26 14.25 25.13
C ALA A 11 103.58 13.48 25.39
N VAL A 12 103.52 12.48 26.27
CA VAL A 12 104.69 11.60 26.54
C VAL A 12 104.94 10.59 25.46
N ILE A 13 103.86 10.06 24.82
CA ILE A 13 103.92 9.12 23.67
C ILE A 13 104.46 9.86 22.41
N ILE A 14 104.15 11.17 22.26
CA ILE A 14 104.65 11.96 21.10
C ILE A 14 106.12 12.37 21.22
N ILE A 15 106.74 12.35 22.41
CA ILE A 15 108.12 12.78 22.62
C ILE A 15 109.13 11.61 22.57
N GLN A 16 108.69 10.35 22.64
CA GLN A 16 109.60 9.17 22.59
C GLN A 16 109.77 8.48 21.23
N ASN A 17 109.17 8.93 20.13
CA ASN A 17 109.40 8.35 18.84
C ASN A 17 109.89 9.34 17.76
N ASN A 18 111.13 9.73 17.84
CA ASN A 18 111.92 10.32 16.73
C ASN A 18 112.66 9.23 16.00
N PHE A 19 112.16 8.06 15.86
CA PHE A 19 112.38 7.04 14.80
C PHE A 19 111.11 6.91 13.97
N GLY A 20 111.15 7.24 12.71
CA GLY A 20 110.12 7.21 11.77
C GLY A 20 109.37 5.87 11.90
N GLN A 21 108.20 5.85 12.58
CA GLN A 21 107.28 4.69 12.54
C GLN A 21 106.94 4.47 11.06
N THR A 22 107.13 3.22 10.59
CA THR A 22 106.65 2.90 9.23
C THR A 22 105.15 3.04 9.12
N THR A 23 104.64 3.43 7.96
CA THR A 23 103.23 3.60 7.74
C THR A 23 102.40 2.35 8.18
N GLY A 24 102.99 1.12 8.10
CA GLY A 24 102.40 -0.13 8.59
C GLY A 24 102.30 -0.20 10.13
N GLU A 25 103.23 0.33 10.89
CA GLU A 25 103.18 0.40 12.37
C GLU A 25 102.12 1.42 12.86
N ILE A 26 101.99 2.56 12.17
CA ILE A 26 100.93 3.56 12.48
C ILE A 26 99.56 2.95 12.21
N TYR A 27 99.39 2.26 11.10
CA TYR A 27 98.14 1.58 10.75
C TYR A 27 97.80 0.53 11.84
N SER A 28 98.78 -0.34 12.20
CA SER A 28 98.52 -1.42 13.14
C SER A 28 98.16 -0.86 14.57
N SER A 29 98.82 0.27 14.96
CA SER A 29 98.48 0.99 16.17
C SER A 29 97.08 1.58 16.11
N ALA A 30 96.69 2.14 15.01
CA ALA A 30 95.38 2.71 14.81
C ALA A 30 94.24 1.62 14.84
N MET A 31 94.51 0.48 14.22
CA MET A 31 93.59 -0.65 14.26
C MET A 31 93.48 -1.22 15.67
N ASN A 32 94.59 -1.40 16.38
CA ASN A 32 94.56 -1.88 17.75
C ASN A 32 93.73 -0.93 18.66
N ALA A 33 93.91 0.39 18.52
CA ALA A 33 93.07 1.35 19.24
C ALA A 33 91.55 1.25 18.83
N TYR A 34 91.35 1.05 17.60
CA TYR A 34 89.98 0.87 17.10
C TYR A 34 89.31 -0.40 17.69
N GLU A 35 90.06 -1.52 17.76
CA GLU A 35 89.54 -2.79 18.31
C GLU A 35 89.29 -2.73 19.79
N LYS A 36 90.11 -1.87 20.53
CA LYS A 36 89.87 -1.59 21.93
C LYS A 36 88.75 -0.56 22.19
N HIS A 37 87.99 -0.15 21.16
CA HIS A 37 87.02 0.90 21.26
C HIS A 37 87.49 2.30 21.67
N GLU A 38 88.85 2.54 21.53
CA GLU A 38 89.52 3.86 21.80
C GLU A 38 89.40 4.71 20.52
N TYR A 39 88.20 5.02 20.09
CA TYR A 39 87.88 5.55 18.73
C TYR A 39 88.56 6.96 18.53
N ALA A 40 88.65 7.81 19.59
CA ALA A 40 89.29 9.12 19.50
C ALA A 40 90.80 8.97 19.21
N ILE A 41 91.43 7.92 19.74
CA ILE A 41 92.85 7.64 19.53
C ILE A 41 93.02 7.04 18.14
N ALA A 42 92.20 6.15 17.81
CA ALA A 42 92.16 5.46 16.47
C ALA A 42 91.99 6.50 15.31
N ALA A 43 91.07 7.41 15.44
CA ALA A 43 90.86 8.46 14.40
C ALA A 43 92.08 9.38 14.21
N LYS A 44 92.73 9.75 15.28
CA LYS A 44 93.96 10.57 15.25
C LYS A 44 95.13 9.80 14.66
N LEU A 45 95.29 8.55 15.01
CA LEU A 45 96.33 7.68 14.41
C LEU A 45 96.11 7.44 12.95
N PHE A 46 94.90 7.19 12.54
CA PHE A 46 94.59 7.14 11.10
C PHE A 46 94.87 8.43 10.39
N GLN A 47 94.59 9.59 11.01
CA GLN A 47 94.91 10.91 10.42
C GLN A 47 96.39 11.06 10.24
N SER A 48 97.22 10.53 11.20
CA SER A 48 98.64 10.50 11.11
C SER A 48 99.14 9.57 10.01
N PHE A 49 98.53 8.43 9.87
CA PHE A 49 98.79 7.49 8.80
C PHE A 49 98.62 8.15 7.40
N PHE A 50 97.58 8.91 7.19
CA PHE A 50 97.33 9.55 5.88
C PHE A 50 98.32 10.69 5.56
N LYS A 51 99.08 11.25 6.59
CA LYS A 51 100.16 12.21 6.32
C LYS A 51 101.40 11.56 5.76
N GLU A 52 101.57 10.26 6.04
CA GLU A 52 102.77 9.49 5.72
C GLU A 52 102.50 8.46 4.55
N SER A 53 101.23 8.29 4.15
CA SER A 53 100.86 7.32 3.14
C SER A 53 100.28 7.96 1.88
N ASN A 54 100.26 7.26 0.72
CA ASN A 54 99.66 7.73 -0.50
C ASN A 54 98.38 6.92 -0.84
N LEU A 55 97.53 7.48 -1.69
CA LEU A 55 96.27 6.83 -2.16
C LEU A 55 96.46 5.46 -2.72
N THR A 56 97.64 5.13 -3.24
CA THR A 56 98.04 3.86 -3.86
C THR A 56 98.50 2.80 -2.85
N ASP A 57 98.62 3.19 -1.58
CA ASP A 57 98.96 2.25 -0.49
C ASP A 57 97.81 1.20 -0.27
N ALA A 58 98.21 -0.06 -0.20
CA ALA A 58 97.27 -1.17 -0.05
C ALA A 58 96.39 -1.04 1.21
N LEU A 59 96.93 -0.40 2.28
CA LEU A 59 96.18 -0.22 3.53
C LEU A 59 95.37 1.08 3.58
N TYR A 60 95.55 2.02 2.62
CA TYR A 60 94.94 3.33 2.67
C TYR A 60 93.41 3.28 2.64
N SER A 61 92.81 2.45 1.76
CA SER A 61 91.38 2.33 1.72
C SER A 61 90.79 1.78 3.00
N THR A 62 91.38 0.72 3.58
CA THR A 62 90.98 0.16 4.86
C THR A 62 91.13 1.13 6.03
N ALA A 63 92.26 1.82 6.10
CA ALA A 63 92.45 2.85 7.08
C ALA A 63 91.47 3.98 6.98
N LYS A 64 91.12 4.39 5.76
CA LYS A 64 90.13 5.46 5.51
C LYS A 64 88.73 5.07 5.98
N PHE A 65 88.36 3.81 5.68
CA PHE A 65 87.08 3.27 6.19
C PHE A 65 87.01 3.28 7.68
N TYR A 66 88.02 2.72 8.38
CA TYR A 66 88.04 2.68 9.82
C TYR A 66 88.21 4.03 10.49
N GLN A 67 88.81 5.00 9.84
CA GLN A 67 88.82 6.41 10.34
C GLN A 67 87.34 6.95 10.32
N ALA A 68 86.64 6.79 9.20
CA ALA A 68 85.26 7.24 9.09
C ALA A 68 84.39 6.57 10.15
N ASP A 69 84.50 5.21 10.28
CA ASP A 69 83.75 4.47 11.26
C ASP A 69 84.09 4.83 12.72
N ALA A 70 85.39 5.13 13.01
CA ALA A 70 85.78 5.62 14.33
C ALA A 70 85.18 6.98 14.65
N LEU A 71 85.07 7.89 13.69
CA LEU A 71 84.45 9.20 13.85
C LEU A 71 82.91 9.02 14.05
N LEU A 72 82.31 8.08 13.31
CA LEU A 72 80.90 7.74 13.51
C LEU A 72 80.65 7.21 14.93
N LYS A 73 81.47 6.28 15.43
CA LYS A 73 81.41 5.76 16.82
C LYS A 73 81.60 6.81 17.88
N LEU A 74 82.27 7.92 17.61
CA LEU A 74 82.43 9.07 18.48
C LEU A 74 81.24 10.03 18.46
N GLY A 75 80.27 9.81 17.52
CA GLY A 75 79.13 10.72 17.28
C GLY A 75 79.56 12.00 16.53
N GLU A 76 80.75 12.00 15.86
CA GLU A 76 81.19 13.09 15.03
C GLU A 76 80.69 12.90 13.59
N PHE A 77 79.37 13.05 13.39
CA PHE A 77 78.61 12.64 12.18
C PHE A 77 79.11 13.39 10.94
N ASN A 78 79.29 14.73 10.98
CA ASN A 78 79.68 15.48 9.80
C ASN A 78 81.16 15.14 9.34
N PRO A 79 82.15 15.04 10.26
CA PRO A 79 83.47 14.53 9.92
C PRO A 79 83.44 13.11 9.36
N ALA A 80 82.69 12.23 9.98
CA ALA A 80 82.50 10.84 9.50
C ALA A 80 81.93 10.79 8.08
N ALA A 81 80.86 11.60 7.81
CA ALA A 81 80.27 11.71 6.49
C ALA A 81 81.27 12.15 5.43
N ALA A 82 82.03 13.15 5.73
CA ALA A 82 83.07 13.65 4.80
C ALA A 82 84.11 12.59 4.46
N GLU A 83 84.50 11.79 5.48
CA GLU A 83 85.48 10.71 5.30
C GLU A 83 84.89 9.51 4.52
N PHE A 84 83.65 9.19 4.80
CA PHE A 84 82.90 8.16 4.04
C PHE A 84 82.70 8.63 2.58
N GLU A 85 82.32 9.90 2.33
CA GLU A 85 82.22 10.43 0.97
C GLU A 85 83.54 10.33 0.23
N PHE A 86 84.64 10.74 0.87
CA PHE A 86 85.96 10.57 0.29
C PHE A 86 86.31 9.10 -0.03
N PHE A 87 85.95 8.18 0.89
CA PHE A 87 86.19 6.77 0.75
C PHE A 87 85.39 6.21 -0.48
N ILE A 88 84.15 6.53 -0.53
CA ILE A 88 83.24 6.04 -1.60
C ILE A 88 83.69 6.57 -2.96
N ASN A 89 84.12 7.81 -3.05
CA ASN A 89 84.54 8.44 -4.30
C ASN A 89 85.89 7.94 -4.83
N ASN A 90 86.74 7.39 -3.99
CA ASN A 90 88.12 7.06 -4.36
C ASN A 90 88.42 5.54 -4.34
N PHE A 91 87.61 4.70 -3.64
CA PHE A 91 87.93 3.27 -3.46
C PHE A 91 86.78 2.37 -3.85
N HIS A 92 86.48 2.42 -5.17
CA HIS A 92 85.32 1.66 -5.73
C HIS A 92 85.48 0.12 -5.64
N TRP A 93 86.72 -0.38 -5.45
CA TRP A 93 87.06 -1.80 -5.29
C TRP A 93 87.12 -2.34 -3.89
N SER A 94 86.91 -1.47 -2.92
CA SER A 94 87.10 -1.87 -1.50
C SER A 94 85.92 -2.77 -1.02
N ASN A 95 86.24 -3.82 -0.31
CA ASN A 95 85.27 -4.70 0.37
C ASN A 95 84.45 -4.02 1.47
N PHE A 96 84.75 -2.79 1.86
CA PHE A 96 84.03 -2.03 2.82
C PHE A 96 83.12 -0.99 2.17
N ARG A 97 83.02 -1.00 0.81
CA ARG A 97 82.29 0.04 0.12
C ARG A 97 80.77 -0.05 0.35
N ASP A 98 80.24 -1.24 0.40
CA ASP A 98 78.80 -1.45 0.73
C ASP A 98 78.50 -0.94 2.14
N LYS A 99 79.38 -1.27 3.13
CA LYS A 99 79.24 -0.80 4.51
C LYS A 99 79.40 0.72 4.58
N ALA A 100 80.33 1.29 3.86
CA ALA A 100 80.52 2.74 3.80
C ALA A 100 79.34 3.49 3.24
N LEU A 101 78.75 2.98 2.17
CA LEU A 101 77.48 3.47 1.57
C LEU A 101 76.33 3.39 2.56
N TYR A 102 76.26 2.28 3.29
CA TYR A 102 75.25 2.06 4.29
C TYR A 102 75.34 3.04 5.47
N GLU A 103 76.47 3.13 6.06
CA GLU A 103 76.70 4.05 7.23
C GLU A 103 76.56 5.54 6.84
N LEU A 104 77.03 5.90 5.63
CA LEU A 104 76.83 7.26 5.13
C LEU A 104 75.39 7.57 4.85
N GLY A 105 74.63 6.61 4.27
CA GLY A 105 73.20 6.73 4.06
C GLY A 105 72.43 6.99 5.36
N LYS A 106 72.81 6.30 6.48
CA LYS A 106 72.23 6.52 7.81
C LYS A 106 72.61 7.90 8.38
N ILE A 107 73.84 8.34 8.24
CA ILE A 107 74.22 9.71 8.69
C ILE A 107 73.36 10.74 8.00
N TYR A 108 73.15 10.64 6.65
CA TYR A 108 72.29 11.57 5.94
C TYR A 108 70.79 11.46 6.31
N PHE A 109 70.34 10.27 6.73
CA PHE A 109 69.01 10.13 7.24
C PHE A 109 68.78 10.88 8.56
N ASP A 110 69.74 10.72 9.49
CA ASP A 110 69.71 11.38 10.83
C ASP A 110 69.83 12.90 10.73
N ASP A 111 70.59 13.42 9.72
CA ASP A 111 70.70 14.85 9.42
C ASP A 111 69.50 15.42 8.65
N GLY A 112 68.51 14.58 8.31
CA GLY A 112 67.35 15.00 7.53
C GLY A 112 67.61 15.21 6.03
N GLU A 113 68.79 14.89 5.54
CA GLU A 113 69.19 15.00 4.14
C GLU A 113 68.66 13.80 3.31
N TYR A 114 67.34 13.62 3.31
CA TYR A 114 66.70 12.40 2.80
C TYR A 114 67.01 12.10 1.33
N VAL A 115 67.25 13.09 0.48
CA VAL A 115 67.59 12.87 -0.93
C VAL A 115 68.98 12.20 -1.02
N LYS A 116 70.01 12.75 -0.31
CA LYS A 116 71.35 12.15 -0.30
C LYS A 116 71.34 10.78 0.35
N CYS A 117 70.55 10.61 1.44
CA CYS A 117 70.36 9.33 2.07
C CYS A 117 69.95 8.27 1.02
N ARG A 118 68.91 8.56 0.26
CA ARG A 118 68.39 7.63 -0.79
C ARG A 118 69.40 7.41 -1.91
N GLU A 119 70.17 8.42 -2.31
CA GLU A 119 71.21 8.26 -3.31
C GLU A 119 72.27 7.24 -2.87
N ARG A 120 72.76 7.34 -1.61
CA ARG A 120 73.74 6.40 -1.06
C ARG A 120 73.22 4.98 -0.95
N PHE A 121 72.02 4.84 -0.40
CA PHE A 121 71.41 3.50 -0.32
C PHE A 121 71.06 2.91 -1.71
N LYS A 122 70.60 3.70 -2.67
CA LYS A 122 70.38 3.20 -4.08
C LYS A 122 71.70 2.77 -4.71
N SER A 123 72.78 3.54 -4.50
CA SER A 123 74.11 3.09 -4.99
C SER A 123 74.52 1.77 -4.33
N LEU A 124 74.21 1.54 -3.08
CA LEU A 124 74.45 0.24 -2.44
C LEU A 124 73.64 -0.87 -3.09
N LEU A 125 72.32 -0.63 -3.32
CA LEU A 125 71.46 -1.62 -3.96
C LEU A 125 71.92 -1.98 -5.38
N ASP A 126 72.37 -0.95 -6.12
CA ASP A 126 72.77 -1.13 -7.52
C ASP A 126 74.14 -1.82 -7.62
N GLU A 127 75.10 -1.42 -6.75
CA GLU A 127 76.48 -1.92 -6.81
C GLU A 127 76.67 -3.26 -6.07
N PHE A 128 75.87 -3.50 -5.00
CA PHE A 128 76.02 -4.65 -4.09
C PHE A 128 74.68 -5.35 -3.79
N PRO A 129 74.02 -5.89 -4.81
CA PRO A 129 72.64 -6.46 -4.62
C PRO A 129 72.61 -7.69 -3.71
N ASN A 130 73.75 -8.27 -3.37
CA ASN A 130 73.87 -9.39 -2.44
C ASN A 130 74.50 -9.03 -1.10
N SER A 131 74.65 -7.75 -0.79
CA SER A 131 75.16 -7.26 0.52
C SER A 131 74.16 -7.52 1.65
N ASP A 132 74.63 -7.88 2.82
CA ASP A 132 73.79 -8.00 4.03
C ASP A 132 73.07 -6.70 4.44
N TYR A 133 73.47 -5.61 3.84
CA TYR A 133 72.86 -4.26 4.11
C TYR A 133 71.70 -3.95 3.20
N VAL A 134 71.40 -4.76 2.16
CA VAL A 134 70.34 -4.47 1.17
C VAL A 134 69.02 -4.29 1.83
N GLY A 135 68.58 -5.25 2.63
CA GLY A 135 67.25 -5.17 3.28
C GLY A 135 67.14 -3.99 4.25
N SER A 136 68.24 -3.69 4.99
CA SER A 136 68.28 -2.56 5.89
C SER A 136 68.29 -1.23 5.11
N SER A 137 68.94 -1.19 3.96
CA SER A 137 68.96 0.00 3.08
C SER A 137 67.59 0.30 2.49
N LEU A 138 66.82 -0.76 2.09
CA LEU A 138 65.46 -0.63 1.61
C LEU A 138 64.55 -0.05 2.72
N TYR A 139 64.73 -0.47 3.98
CA TYR A 139 64.03 0.13 5.11
C TYR A 139 64.33 1.65 5.21
N TRP A 140 65.59 2.05 5.21
CA TRP A 140 65.96 3.45 5.36
C TRP A 140 65.50 4.31 4.19
N ILE A 141 65.54 3.78 2.96
CA ILE A 141 64.93 4.46 1.80
C ILE A 141 63.43 4.64 2.05
N GLY A 142 62.70 3.57 2.41
CA GLY A 142 61.28 3.64 2.72
C GLY A 142 60.93 4.64 3.83
N GLU A 143 61.66 4.59 4.95
CA GLU A 143 61.46 5.52 6.06
C GLU A 143 61.75 6.95 5.62
N SER A 144 62.81 7.21 4.80
CA SER A 144 63.11 8.55 4.27
C SER A 144 62.00 9.14 3.42
N TYR A 145 61.36 8.30 2.58
CA TYR A 145 60.20 8.70 1.80
C TYR A 145 58.98 8.96 2.71
N SER A 146 58.80 8.16 3.77
CA SER A 146 57.74 8.36 4.76
C SER A 146 57.88 9.69 5.48
N LYS A 147 59.12 10.08 5.85
CA LYS A 147 59.38 11.39 6.47
C LYS A 147 59.06 12.58 5.58
N GLU A 148 59.27 12.43 4.26
CA GLU A 148 58.88 13.43 3.27
C GLU A 148 57.39 13.36 2.86
N ASN A 149 56.58 12.47 3.46
CA ASN A 149 55.20 12.25 3.16
C ASN A 149 54.96 11.73 1.70
N LYS A 150 55.95 11.08 1.09
CA LYS A 150 55.86 10.39 -0.20
C LYS A 150 55.48 8.92 0.06
N LEU A 151 54.22 8.72 0.42
CA LEU A 151 53.77 7.45 1.04
C LEU A 151 53.81 6.27 0.07
N GLU A 152 53.49 6.49 -1.20
CA GLU A 152 53.46 5.44 -2.24
C GLU A 152 54.88 4.94 -2.53
N ASP A 153 55.87 5.85 -2.67
CA ASP A 153 57.26 5.47 -2.84
C ASP A 153 57.77 4.67 -1.62
N ALA A 154 57.46 5.15 -0.39
CA ALA A 154 57.80 4.46 0.82
C ALA A 154 57.27 3.00 0.86
N ILE A 155 55.99 2.82 0.48
CA ILE A 155 55.33 1.50 0.44
C ILE A 155 56.11 0.54 -0.46
N SER A 156 56.56 1.00 -1.63
CA SER A 156 57.25 0.16 -2.59
C SER A 156 58.56 -0.42 -1.97
N PHE A 157 59.38 0.44 -1.38
CA PHE A 157 60.67 0.01 -0.81
C PHE A 157 60.47 -0.82 0.48
N LEU A 158 59.54 -0.45 1.32
CA LEU A 158 59.26 -1.22 2.55
C LEU A 158 58.72 -2.61 2.22
N LYS A 159 57.86 -2.72 1.21
CA LYS A 159 57.36 -4.06 0.75
C LYS A 159 58.49 -4.90 0.20
N ASP A 160 59.41 -4.33 -0.53
CA ASP A 160 60.59 -5.02 -1.04
C ASP A 160 61.45 -5.54 0.12
N ALA A 161 61.73 -4.68 1.15
CA ALA A 161 62.44 -5.08 2.36
C ALA A 161 61.75 -6.27 3.06
N ILE A 162 60.41 -6.26 3.14
CA ILE A 162 59.66 -7.25 3.86
C ILE A 162 59.56 -8.57 3.08
N ASN A 163 59.35 -8.51 1.77
CA ASN A 163 59.03 -9.68 0.99
C ASN A 163 60.29 -10.45 0.56
N ASN A 164 61.39 -9.70 0.22
CA ASN A 164 62.58 -10.25 -0.39
C ASN A 164 63.81 -10.32 0.52
N HIS A 165 63.79 -9.63 1.71
CA HIS A 165 64.90 -9.50 2.65
C HIS A 165 64.43 -9.70 4.10
N GLN A 166 63.81 -10.87 4.41
CA GLN A 166 63.20 -11.15 5.71
C GLN A 166 64.18 -11.30 6.87
N ASP A 167 65.46 -11.49 6.59
CA ASP A 167 66.54 -11.61 7.58
C ASP A 167 67.19 -10.25 7.89
N ASN A 168 66.70 -9.14 7.33
CA ASN A 168 67.29 -7.84 7.58
C ASN A 168 67.05 -7.36 9.04
N LYS A 169 68.04 -6.62 9.55
CA LYS A 169 68.01 -6.13 10.96
C LYS A 169 66.81 -5.23 11.28
N TYR A 170 66.19 -4.57 10.29
CA TYR A 170 65.08 -3.63 10.46
C TYR A 170 63.75 -4.19 9.90
N ILE A 171 63.63 -5.49 9.87
CA ILE A 171 62.42 -6.14 9.32
C ILE A 171 61.15 -5.72 10.10
N ASP A 172 61.19 -5.76 11.41
CA ASP A 172 60.12 -5.34 12.32
C ASP A 172 59.77 -3.85 12.16
N TYR A 173 60.81 -3.01 12.07
CA TYR A 173 60.65 -1.56 11.78
C TYR A 173 60.04 -1.34 10.39
N SER A 174 60.46 -2.12 9.40
CA SER A 174 59.91 -2.05 8.03
C SER A 174 58.40 -2.38 8.02
N ILE A 175 58.00 -3.46 8.70
CA ILE A 175 56.61 -3.88 8.85
C ILE A 175 55.80 -2.81 9.60
N TYR A 176 56.35 -2.30 10.72
CA TYR A 176 55.68 -1.30 11.53
C TYR A 176 55.50 0.03 10.75
N THR A 177 56.57 0.51 10.09
CA THR A 177 56.49 1.74 9.28
C THR A 177 55.49 1.61 8.15
N LEU A 178 55.47 0.45 7.48
CA LEU A 178 54.49 0.19 6.41
C LEU A 178 53.04 0.19 6.95
N ALA A 179 52.79 -0.44 8.09
CA ALA A 179 51.51 -0.41 8.78
C ALA A 179 51.07 1.03 9.11
N LYS A 180 52.00 1.82 9.65
CA LYS A 180 51.79 3.22 10.02
C LYS A 180 51.48 4.11 8.80
N ILE A 181 52.10 3.82 7.65
CA ILE A 181 51.81 4.50 6.41
C ILE A 181 50.38 4.20 5.97
N TYR A 182 49.93 2.95 5.99
CA TYR A 182 48.58 2.58 5.66
C TYR A 182 47.55 3.19 6.62
N GLU A 183 47.86 3.23 7.91
CA GLU A 183 47.05 3.94 8.89
C GLU A 183 46.88 5.41 8.52
N LYS A 184 47.97 6.08 8.15
CA LYS A 184 47.99 7.50 7.75
C LYS A 184 47.21 7.76 6.46
N MET A 185 47.20 6.80 5.54
CA MET A 185 46.39 6.86 4.32
C MET A 185 44.90 6.56 4.56
N GLY A 186 44.52 6.10 5.76
CA GLY A 186 43.16 5.68 6.07
C GLY A 186 42.82 4.27 5.62
N GLU A 187 43.81 3.52 5.15
CA GLU A 187 43.68 2.12 4.73
C GLU A 187 43.85 1.20 5.95
N TYR A 188 42.90 1.30 6.86
CA TYR A 188 43.00 0.65 8.19
C TYR A 188 43.07 -0.87 8.13
N GLU A 189 42.41 -1.53 7.19
CA GLU A 189 42.50 -2.99 6.99
C GLU A 189 43.93 -3.42 6.63
N ASN A 190 44.59 -2.67 5.74
CA ASN A 190 45.98 -2.94 5.39
C ASN A 190 46.92 -2.65 6.57
N ALA A 191 46.66 -1.59 7.32
CA ALA A 191 47.43 -1.27 8.52
C ALA A 191 47.35 -2.43 9.53
N VAL A 192 46.16 -2.90 9.86
CA VAL A 192 45.93 -4.05 10.77
C VAL A 192 46.72 -5.26 10.27
N LYS A 193 46.62 -5.61 8.99
CA LYS A 193 47.31 -6.76 8.42
C LYS A 193 48.82 -6.73 8.67
N TYR A 194 49.46 -5.55 8.54
CA TYR A 194 50.91 -5.46 8.74
C TYR A 194 51.27 -5.35 10.23
N TYR A 195 50.45 -4.71 11.05
CA TYR A 195 50.65 -4.76 12.52
C TYR A 195 50.50 -6.19 13.05
N ASP A 196 49.52 -6.96 12.60
CA ASP A 196 49.35 -8.37 12.95
C ASP A 196 50.51 -9.25 12.45
N ASN A 197 51.06 -8.93 11.29
CA ASN A 197 52.26 -9.60 10.80
C ASN A 197 53.45 -9.35 11.77
N LEU A 198 53.61 -8.15 12.25
CA LEU A 198 54.64 -7.84 13.24
C LEU A 198 54.42 -8.63 14.52
N LEU A 199 53.20 -8.66 15.04
CA LEU A 199 52.88 -9.37 16.28
C LEU A 199 53.02 -10.91 16.12
N SER A 200 52.70 -11.44 14.95
CA SER A 200 52.73 -12.88 14.67
C SER A 200 54.15 -13.43 14.47
N PHE A 201 55.04 -12.65 13.82
CA PHE A 201 56.35 -13.12 13.41
C PHE A 201 57.50 -12.42 14.14
N HIS A 202 57.27 -11.31 14.79
CA HIS A 202 58.26 -10.48 15.49
C HIS A 202 57.75 -10.02 16.84
N SER A 203 57.12 -10.90 17.61
CA SER A 203 56.49 -10.61 18.90
C SER A 203 57.47 -10.01 19.97
N GLU A 204 58.74 -10.33 19.83
CA GLU A 204 59.82 -9.81 20.71
C GLU A 204 60.30 -8.41 20.32
N SER A 205 59.77 -7.84 19.24
CA SER A 205 60.11 -6.47 18.81
C SER A 205 59.72 -5.43 19.87
N PRO A 206 60.55 -4.41 20.08
CA PRO A 206 60.19 -3.31 20.98
C PRO A 206 58.96 -2.55 20.50
N LEU A 207 58.51 -2.76 19.27
CA LEU A 207 57.36 -2.12 18.65
C LEU A 207 56.05 -2.91 18.89
N ALA A 208 56.13 -4.13 19.40
CA ALA A 208 54.97 -5.03 19.51
C ALA A 208 53.88 -4.44 20.41
N THR A 209 54.25 -3.88 21.54
CA THR A 209 53.27 -3.29 22.47
C THR A 209 52.54 -2.08 21.88
N GLU A 210 53.31 -1.23 21.11
CA GLU A 210 52.69 -0.10 20.40
C GLU A 210 51.79 -0.60 19.23
N ALA A 211 52.18 -1.70 18.57
CA ALA A 211 51.38 -2.29 17.51
C ALA A 211 49.99 -2.70 17.99
N HIS A 212 49.84 -3.29 19.19
CA HIS A 212 48.52 -3.59 19.76
C HIS A 212 47.66 -2.34 19.91
N ILE A 213 48.22 -1.21 20.37
CA ILE A 213 47.46 0.04 20.46
C ILE A 213 47.04 0.54 19.07
N ARG A 214 47.98 0.47 18.11
CA ARG A 214 47.70 0.90 16.75
C ARG A 214 46.63 0.05 16.05
N ILE A 215 46.66 -1.27 16.24
CA ILE A 215 45.60 -2.18 15.75
C ILE A 215 44.26 -1.77 16.38
N ALA A 216 44.23 -1.52 17.67
CA ALA A 216 43.01 -1.09 18.35
C ALA A 216 42.46 0.23 17.79
N VAL A 217 43.35 1.19 17.49
CA VAL A 217 42.98 2.47 16.84
C VAL A 217 42.42 2.21 15.47
N CYS A 218 43.03 1.33 14.65
CA CYS A 218 42.55 0.96 13.33
C CYS A 218 41.16 0.31 13.40
N TYR A 219 40.99 -0.66 14.31
CA TYR A 219 39.67 -1.27 14.52
C TYR A 219 38.61 -0.28 14.98
N PHE A 220 38.97 0.64 15.84
CA PHE A 220 38.06 1.73 16.24
C PHE A 220 37.63 2.60 15.05
N LYS A 221 38.58 2.95 14.16
CA LYS A 221 38.29 3.70 12.93
C LYS A 221 37.42 2.91 11.92
N LEU A 222 37.64 1.60 11.85
CA LEU A 222 36.82 0.66 11.06
C LEU A 222 35.44 0.38 11.69
N LYS A 223 35.18 0.91 12.87
CA LYS A 223 33.98 0.65 13.69
C LYS A 223 33.87 -0.84 14.11
N GLN A 224 34.95 -1.58 14.10
CA GLN A 224 35.06 -2.95 14.61
C GLN A 224 35.44 -2.89 16.10
N TYR A 225 34.49 -2.40 16.90
CA TYR A 225 34.72 -2.06 18.28
C TYR A 225 35.08 -3.27 19.16
N ASP A 226 34.43 -4.44 18.94
CA ASP A 226 34.75 -5.66 19.66
C ASP A 226 36.22 -6.05 19.51
N SER A 227 36.76 -5.99 18.29
CA SER A 227 38.16 -6.28 18.01
C SER A 227 39.07 -5.26 18.68
N SER A 228 38.68 -3.99 18.68
CA SER A 228 39.43 -2.93 19.40
C SER A 228 39.49 -3.19 20.90
N VAL A 229 38.37 -3.67 21.51
CA VAL A 229 38.37 -4.02 22.95
C VAL A 229 39.32 -5.19 23.26
N ILE A 230 39.37 -6.19 22.40
CA ILE A 230 40.28 -7.34 22.59
C ILE A 230 41.73 -6.87 22.64
N GLU A 231 42.14 -6.03 21.70
CA GLU A 231 43.50 -5.50 21.64
C GLU A 231 43.83 -4.62 22.84
N LEU A 232 42.92 -3.74 23.26
CA LEU A 232 43.12 -2.83 24.38
C LEU A 232 43.11 -3.51 25.76
N ASN A 233 42.51 -4.68 25.87
CA ASN A 233 42.54 -5.51 27.07
C ASN A 233 43.77 -6.44 27.13
N ASN A 234 44.67 -6.37 26.15
CA ASN A 234 45.88 -7.21 26.16
C ASN A 234 46.73 -6.90 27.41
N PRO A 235 47.10 -7.90 28.22
CA PRO A 235 47.88 -7.72 29.45
C PRO A 235 49.21 -6.99 29.24
N VAL A 236 49.82 -7.09 28.07
CA VAL A 236 51.08 -6.44 27.69
C VAL A 236 51.00 -4.93 27.86
N LEU A 237 49.85 -4.34 27.68
CA LEU A 237 49.66 -2.86 27.79
C LEU A 237 49.83 -2.35 29.22
N LYS A 238 49.66 -3.21 30.24
CA LYS A 238 49.84 -2.81 31.65
C LYS A 238 51.29 -2.44 32.03
N GLY A 239 52.26 -2.82 31.22
CA GLY A 239 53.66 -2.50 31.38
C GLY A 239 54.08 -1.16 30.78
N LEU A 240 53.15 -0.45 30.15
CA LEU A 240 53.43 0.85 29.52
C LEU A 240 53.62 1.99 30.53
N PRO A 241 54.35 3.05 30.14
CA PRO A 241 54.37 4.31 30.89
C PRO A 241 52.94 4.83 31.12
N GLU A 242 52.74 5.47 32.29
CA GLU A 242 51.40 5.93 32.73
C GLU A 242 50.69 6.81 31.71
N ASP A 243 51.39 7.67 30.98
CA ASP A 243 50.82 8.56 29.96
C ASP A 243 50.28 7.78 28.74
N ILE A 244 51.02 6.75 28.32
CA ILE A 244 50.58 5.91 27.20
C ILE A 244 49.47 4.97 27.64
N PHE A 245 49.59 4.38 28.82
CA PHE A 245 48.57 3.48 29.35
C PHE A 245 47.25 4.21 29.62
N SER A 246 47.30 5.42 30.18
CA SER A 246 46.07 6.22 30.36
C SER A 246 45.39 6.58 29.03
N LYS A 247 46.15 6.81 27.93
CA LYS A 247 45.65 7.03 26.60
C LYS A 247 44.98 5.75 26.00
N SER A 248 45.59 4.57 26.25
CA SER A 248 45.00 3.32 25.81
C SER A 248 43.71 3.01 26.58
N LEU A 249 43.65 3.25 27.88
CA LEU A 249 42.42 3.16 28.67
C LEU A 249 41.36 4.15 28.20
N TYR A 250 41.73 5.37 27.84
CA TYR A 250 40.78 6.32 27.30
C TYR A 250 40.19 5.87 25.98
N LEU A 251 41.02 5.27 25.11
CA LEU A 251 40.51 4.67 23.89
C LEU A 251 39.57 3.47 24.19
N LEU A 252 39.94 2.63 25.18
CA LEU A 252 39.12 1.50 25.62
C LEU A 252 37.75 1.97 26.13
N ALA A 253 37.74 2.99 26.99
CA ALA A 253 36.51 3.56 27.53
C ALA A 253 35.60 4.10 26.41
N ASN A 254 36.21 4.82 25.43
CA ASN A 254 35.48 5.31 24.26
C ASN A 254 34.96 4.15 23.40
N THR A 255 35.72 3.05 23.29
CA THR A 255 35.31 1.88 22.53
C THR A 255 34.11 1.19 23.17
N TYR A 256 34.13 0.97 24.49
CA TYR A 256 32.97 0.46 25.22
C TYR A 256 31.75 1.38 25.10
N TYR A 257 31.96 2.68 25.15
CA TYR A 257 30.90 3.66 24.93
C TYR A 257 30.26 3.51 23.54
N ARG A 258 31.08 3.26 22.48
CA ARG A 258 30.59 3.04 21.11
C ARG A 258 29.84 1.72 20.96
N LEU A 259 30.23 0.68 21.71
CA LEU A 259 29.53 -0.59 21.81
C LEU A 259 28.22 -0.51 22.61
N GLN A 260 27.98 0.63 23.26
CA GLN A 260 26.87 0.83 24.20
C GLN A 260 27.02 -0.02 25.49
N GLU A 261 28.21 -0.53 25.76
CA GLU A 261 28.57 -1.22 26.99
C GLU A 261 28.94 -0.20 28.07
N TYR A 262 27.94 0.57 28.50
CA TYR A 262 28.11 1.75 29.34
C TYR A 262 28.71 1.44 30.71
N ASN A 263 28.31 0.30 31.32
CA ASN A 263 28.88 -0.13 32.60
C ASN A 263 30.40 -0.36 32.55
N ASP A 264 30.92 -0.88 31.44
CA ASP A 264 32.34 -1.14 31.28
C ASP A 264 33.07 0.13 30.87
N ALA A 265 32.45 0.99 30.07
CA ALA A 265 32.97 2.34 29.82
C ALA A 265 33.11 3.15 31.11
N GLU A 266 32.09 3.11 31.98
CA GLU A 266 32.12 3.77 33.31
C GLU A 266 33.28 3.29 34.13
N LYS A 267 33.49 1.99 34.29
CA LYS A 267 34.61 1.43 35.07
C LYS A 267 35.95 1.93 34.57
N VAL A 268 36.15 1.93 33.25
CA VAL A 268 37.43 2.35 32.67
C VAL A 268 37.64 3.87 32.80
N TYR A 269 36.61 4.68 32.58
CA TYR A 269 36.73 6.14 32.84
C TYR A 269 37.04 6.43 34.30
N LEU A 270 36.38 5.74 35.24
CA LEU A 270 36.64 5.87 36.66
C LEU A 270 38.05 5.40 37.00
N GLU A 271 38.57 4.35 36.36
CA GLU A 271 39.97 3.91 36.54
C GLU A 271 40.94 5.00 36.12
N ILE A 272 40.72 5.67 34.97
CA ILE A 272 41.57 6.80 34.55
C ILE A 272 41.54 7.92 35.59
N ILE A 273 40.34 8.33 35.99
CA ILE A 273 40.13 9.48 36.90
C ILE A 273 40.77 9.23 38.26
N ASN A 274 40.70 8.00 38.78
CA ASN A 274 41.17 7.68 40.12
C ASN A 274 42.66 7.29 40.17
N LYS A 275 43.16 6.60 39.16
CA LYS A 275 44.56 6.08 39.18
C LYS A 275 45.57 7.01 38.51
N PHE A 276 45.12 7.85 37.56
CA PHE A 276 46.01 8.73 36.79
C PHE A 276 45.60 10.21 36.91
N PRO A 277 45.56 10.76 38.13
CA PRO A 277 45.05 12.13 38.38
C PRO A 277 45.89 13.23 37.73
N SER A 278 47.11 12.91 37.31
CA SER A 278 48.03 13.82 36.60
C SER A 278 47.89 13.73 35.06
N SER A 279 47.05 12.82 34.53
CA SER A 279 46.87 12.68 33.09
C SER A 279 46.17 13.90 32.50
N ASP A 280 46.65 14.37 31.35
CA ASP A 280 46.01 15.43 30.56
C ASP A 280 44.58 15.06 30.12
N LEU A 281 44.24 13.76 30.16
CA LEU A 281 42.93 13.24 29.75
C LEU A 281 41.88 13.23 30.89
N ILE A 282 42.16 13.74 32.06
CA ILE A 282 41.23 13.72 33.19
C ILE A 282 39.92 14.44 32.87
N ARG A 283 40.01 15.62 32.28
CA ARG A 283 38.80 16.38 31.92
C ARG A 283 38.01 15.71 30.81
N ASP A 284 38.70 15.18 29.80
CA ASP A 284 38.08 14.43 28.72
C ASP A 284 37.45 13.11 29.20
N SER A 285 38.15 12.42 30.15
CA SER A 285 37.60 11.20 30.75
C SER A 285 36.37 11.49 31.60
N LYS A 286 36.38 12.57 32.39
CA LYS A 286 35.17 13.03 33.08
C LYS A 286 34.03 13.37 32.08
N TYR A 287 34.35 14.01 30.97
CA TYR A 287 33.39 14.33 29.95
C TYR A 287 32.79 13.05 29.30
N GLY A 288 33.65 12.06 29.01
CA GLY A 288 33.20 10.74 28.53
C GLY A 288 32.34 10.02 29.56
N LEU A 289 32.73 10.03 30.85
CA LEU A 289 31.94 9.46 31.94
C LEU A 289 30.58 10.15 32.09
N ALA A 290 30.52 11.47 31.97
CA ALA A 290 29.27 12.22 32.02
C ALA A 290 28.33 11.83 30.86
N TRP A 291 28.90 11.61 29.67
CA TRP A 291 28.15 11.10 28.50
C TRP A 291 27.69 9.66 28.72
N THR A 292 28.50 8.82 29.37
CA THR A 292 28.10 7.43 29.69
C THR A 292 26.87 7.43 30.59
N TYR A 293 26.90 8.19 31.69
CA TYR A 293 25.73 8.37 32.56
C TYR A 293 24.53 8.96 31.83
N PHE A 294 24.75 9.89 30.90
CA PHE A 294 23.67 10.49 30.14
C PHE A 294 22.97 9.46 29.26
N GLN A 295 23.71 8.55 28.60
CA GLN A 295 23.18 7.47 27.78
C GLN A 295 22.46 6.41 28.61
N GLU A 296 22.96 6.11 29.82
CA GLU A 296 22.27 5.23 30.79
C GLU A 296 21.02 5.87 31.40
N LYS A 297 20.67 7.08 30.97
CA LYS A 297 19.57 7.87 31.52
C LYS A 297 19.78 8.28 33.00
N ASN A 298 21.00 8.14 33.53
CA ASN A 298 21.36 8.62 34.84
C ASN A 298 21.74 10.12 34.77
N TYR A 299 20.72 10.92 34.45
CA TYR A 299 20.92 12.34 34.16
C TYR A 299 21.41 13.15 35.37
N ASN A 300 21.12 12.71 36.60
CA ASN A 300 21.58 13.42 37.81
C ASN A 300 23.08 13.29 38.01
N ASP A 301 23.67 12.13 37.78
CA ASP A 301 25.12 11.95 37.90
C ASP A 301 25.86 12.56 36.69
N ALA A 302 25.27 12.45 35.49
CA ALA A 302 25.74 13.21 34.33
C ALA A 302 25.83 14.72 34.63
N TYR A 303 24.73 15.28 35.20
CA TYR A 303 24.69 16.69 35.60
C TYR A 303 25.83 17.06 36.57
N LYS A 304 26.07 16.25 37.62
CA LYS A 304 27.15 16.54 38.62
C LYS A 304 28.52 16.63 37.95
N ILE A 305 28.78 15.71 37.02
CA ILE A 305 30.09 15.68 36.35
C ILE A 305 30.19 16.82 35.33
N PHE A 306 29.17 17.04 34.49
CA PHE A 306 29.18 18.17 33.57
C PHE A 306 29.30 19.50 34.32
N ASN A 307 28.66 19.63 35.49
CA ASN A 307 28.79 20.82 36.33
C ASN A 307 30.25 21.05 36.80
N ASN A 308 30.92 19.98 37.21
CA ASN A 308 32.33 20.06 37.63
C ASN A 308 33.27 20.51 36.49
N ILE A 309 32.98 20.10 35.25
CA ILE A 309 33.81 20.44 34.09
C ILE A 309 33.45 21.83 33.53
N SER A 310 32.20 22.31 33.77
CA SER A 310 31.68 23.55 33.19
C SER A 310 32.28 24.84 33.79
N GLU A 311 33.24 24.74 34.70
CA GLU A 311 34.00 25.87 35.20
C GLU A 311 35.09 26.25 34.20
N GLY A 312 35.15 27.54 33.81
CA GLY A 312 36.05 28.06 32.79
C GLY A 312 35.37 28.54 31.53
N ASP A 313 36.20 28.95 30.56
CA ASP A 313 35.72 29.53 29.29
C ASP A 313 36.27 28.78 28.07
N ASP A 314 36.95 27.64 28.27
CA ASP A 314 37.43 26.80 27.18
C ASP A 314 36.28 26.02 26.50
N SER A 315 36.55 25.53 25.32
CA SER A 315 35.55 24.81 24.50
C SER A 315 34.90 23.64 25.24
N LEU A 316 35.64 22.93 26.12
CA LEU A 316 35.11 21.79 26.86
C LEU A 316 34.17 22.27 27.98
N ALA A 317 34.52 23.36 28.67
CA ALA A 317 33.68 23.98 29.70
C ALA A 317 32.35 24.47 29.11
N VAL A 318 32.38 25.15 27.95
CA VAL A 318 31.18 25.63 27.27
C VAL A 318 30.28 24.46 26.86
N LYS A 319 30.86 23.40 26.27
CA LYS A 319 30.10 22.19 25.92
C LYS A 319 29.51 21.52 27.15
N SER A 320 30.29 21.41 28.22
CA SER A 320 29.85 20.81 29.48
C SER A 320 28.69 21.59 30.10
N PHE A 321 28.74 22.93 30.03
CA PHE A 321 27.63 23.76 30.52
C PHE A 321 26.32 23.51 29.72
N TYR A 322 26.43 23.37 28.42
CA TYR A 322 25.28 23.02 27.59
C TYR A 322 24.70 21.66 28.01
N TRP A 323 25.54 20.61 28.13
CA TRP A 323 25.09 19.27 28.51
C TRP A 323 24.66 19.17 29.98
N LYS A 324 25.20 20.02 30.88
CA LYS A 324 24.64 20.21 32.22
C LYS A 324 23.17 20.63 32.17
N ALA A 325 22.81 21.58 31.30
CA ALA A 325 21.42 22.01 31.11
C ALA A 325 20.56 20.93 30.49
N GLU A 326 21.09 20.26 29.46
CA GLU A 326 20.43 19.11 28.82
C GLU A 326 20.14 17.97 29.82
N SER A 327 21.10 17.68 30.72
CA SER A 327 20.92 16.65 31.74
C SER A 327 19.72 16.95 32.65
N LYS A 328 19.54 18.23 33.04
CA LYS A 328 18.38 18.66 33.82
C LYS A 328 17.08 18.53 33.02
N ARG A 329 17.12 18.89 31.74
CA ARG A 329 15.95 18.77 30.85
C ARG A 329 15.52 17.31 30.70
N TYR A 330 16.47 16.39 30.43
CA TYR A 330 16.17 14.97 30.27
C TYR A 330 15.76 14.31 31.60
N ALA A 331 16.18 14.87 32.75
CA ALA A 331 15.70 14.45 34.07
C ALA A 331 14.26 14.95 34.38
N GLY A 332 13.61 15.66 33.47
CA GLY A 332 12.28 16.24 33.68
C GLY A 332 12.29 17.47 34.64
N GLN A 333 13.47 18.01 34.92
CA GLN A 333 13.66 19.19 35.80
C GLN A 333 13.65 20.47 34.94
N ASP A 334 12.53 20.69 34.25
CA ASP A 334 12.40 21.74 33.23
C ASP A 334 12.68 23.14 33.74
N LEU A 335 12.34 23.44 35.00
CA LEU A 335 12.62 24.76 35.60
C LEU A 335 14.13 24.97 35.80
N GLU A 336 14.85 23.96 36.26
CA GLU A 336 16.30 24.03 36.42
C GLU A 336 16.99 24.12 35.07
N ALA A 337 16.58 23.30 34.09
CA ALA A 337 17.08 23.37 32.72
C ALA A 337 16.88 24.76 32.12
N TYR A 338 15.70 25.32 32.27
CA TYR A 338 15.38 26.69 31.85
C TYR A 338 16.33 27.74 32.43
N ASN A 339 16.58 27.67 33.75
CA ASN A 339 17.48 28.62 34.40
C ASN A 339 18.91 28.49 33.88
N LEU A 340 19.37 27.26 33.67
CA LEU A 340 20.70 26.98 33.12
C LEU A 340 20.84 27.44 31.66
N TYR A 341 19.82 27.25 30.82
CA TYR A 341 19.87 27.78 29.46
C TYR A 341 19.90 29.30 29.42
N ARG A 342 19.14 29.96 30.28
CA ARG A 342 19.20 31.43 30.38
C ARG A 342 20.57 31.92 30.90
N GLU A 343 21.17 31.21 31.86
CA GLU A 343 22.53 31.50 32.35
C GLU A 343 23.54 31.27 31.21
N PHE A 344 23.37 30.21 30.41
CA PHE A 344 24.22 29.94 29.24
C PHE A 344 24.19 31.11 28.24
N LEU A 345 23.00 31.58 27.88
CA LEU A 345 22.85 32.73 26.95
C LEU A 345 23.51 34.00 27.46
N LYS A 346 23.55 34.19 28.80
CA LYS A 346 24.19 35.35 29.40
C LYS A 346 25.71 35.19 29.50
N LYS A 347 26.17 33.96 29.80
CA LYS A 347 27.61 33.70 30.05
C LYS A 347 28.40 33.54 28.75
N TYR A 348 27.81 32.96 27.73
CA TYR A 348 28.46 32.60 26.47
C TYR A 348 27.72 33.19 25.25
N PRO A 349 27.57 34.51 25.11
CA PRO A 349 26.78 35.17 24.09
C PRO A 349 27.29 34.95 22.66
N ASP A 350 28.53 34.54 22.47
CA ASP A 350 29.18 34.32 21.17
C ASP A 350 29.38 32.83 20.87
N SER A 351 28.82 31.94 21.67
CA SER A 351 28.97 30.49 21.47
C SER A 351 28.11 30.00 20.31
N ASP A 352 28.66 29.12 19.47
CA ASP A 352 27.91 28.43 18.43
C ASP A 352 26.73 27.59 18.98
N LEU A 353 26.78 27.23 20.28
CA LEU A 353 25.73 26.45 20.92
C LEU A 353 24.49 27.27 21.31
N ILE A 354 24.57 28.62 21.23
CA ILE A 354 23.42 29.52 21.52
C ILE A 354 22.18 29.07 20.74
N LYS A 355 22.38 28.71 19.49
CA LYS A 355 21.32 28.32 18.59
C LYS A 355 20.59 27.04 19.04
N GLY A 356 21.37 26.12 19.58
CA GLY A 356 20.86 24.94 20.25
C GLY A 356 20.07 25.28 21.52
N VAL A 357 20.59 26.21 22.31
CA VAL A 357 19.94 26.68 23.54
C VAL A 357 18.61 27.40 23.23
N GLU A 358 18.56 28.27 22.21
CA GLU A 358 17.33 28.91 21.77
C GLU A 358 16.28 27.89 21.33
N TYR A 359 16.70 26.85 20.58
CA TYR A 359 15.81 25.77 20.22
C TYR A 359 15.28 25.03 21.47
N GLN A 360 16.14 24.70 22.44
CA GLN A 360 15.72 24.00 23.65
C GLN A 360 14.77 24.83 24.52
N LEU A 361 15.01 26.12 24.64
CA LEU A 361 14.07 27.03 25.30
C LEU A 361 12.71 27.03 24.56
N GLY A 362 12.74 27.05 23.24
CA GLY A 362 11.53 26.89 22.43
C GLY A 362 10.77 25.60 22.75
N VAL A 363 11.47 24.47 22.88
CA VAL A 363 10.90 23.17 23.26
C VAL A 363 10.27 23.22 24.66
N LEU A 364 10.98 23.78 25.66
CA LEU A 364 10.46 23.87 27.03
C LEU A 364 9.20 24.72 27.12
N TYR A 365 9.16 25.83 26.40
CA TYR A 365 7.95 26.67 26.34
C TYR A 365 6.82 26.03 25.58
N TYR A 366 7.12 25.28 24.52
CA TYR A 366 6.11 24.48 23.80
C TYR A 366 5.47 23.43 24.71
N ASN A 367 6.28 22.66 25.44
CA ASN A 367 5.80 21.66 26.40
C ASN A 367 4.95 22.27 27.51
N SER A 368 5.28 23.51 27.91
CA SER A 368 4.51 24.28 28.91
C SER A 368 3.28 24.98 28.31
N LYS A 369 2.94 24.73 27.04
CA LYS A 369 1.82 25.34 26.29
C LYS A 369 1.90 26.88 26.20
N LYS A 370 3.08 27.47 26.38
CA LYS A 370 3.34 28.91 26.25
C LYS A 370 3.79 29.24 24.83
N PHE A 371 2.89 29.06 23.88
CA PHE A 371 3.19 29.06 22.44
C PHE A 371 3.74 30.38 21.91
N ASP A 372 3.28 31.52 22.42
CA ASP A 372 3.79 32.84 21.98
C ASP A 372 5.28 33.02 22.31
N ILE A 373 5.73 32.51 23.46
CA ILE A 373 7.12 32.59 23.87
C ILE A 373 7.94 31.52 23.14
N ALA A 374 7.40 30.32 23.01
CA ALA A 374 8.03 29.24 22.24
C ALA A 374 8.33 29.71 20.82
N ALA A 375 7.35 30.36 20.15
CA ALA A 375 7.50 30.87 18.80
C ALA A 375 8.68 31.85 18.67
N LYS A 376 8.87 32.76 19.64
CA LYS A 376 10.00 33.74 19.62
C LYS A 376 11.35 33.03 19.63
N TYR A 377 11.52 32.05 20.52
CA TYR A 377 12.78 31.29 20.62
C TYR A 377 13.00 30.38 19.39
N LEU A 378 11.97 29.73 18.91
CA LEU A 378 12.07 28.90 17.71
C LEU A 378 12.37 29.73 16.46
N GLN A 379 11.80 30.93 16.32
CA GLN A 379 12.13 31.85 15.24
C GLN A 379 13.58 32.34 15.31
N ALA A 380 14.10 32.58 16.52
CA ALA A 380 15.51 32.92 16.73
C ALA A 380 16.42 31.76 16.32
N ALA A 381 16.06 30.56 16.71
CA ALA A 381 16.77 29.34 16.31
C ALA A 381 16.75 29.16 14.77
N ILE A 382 15.63 29.40 14.10
CA ILE A 382 15.51 29.30 12.64
C ILE A 382 16.42 30.31 11.93
N LYS A 383 16.53 31.53 12.43
CA LYS A 383 17.20 32.62 11.74
C LYS A 383 18.71 32.41 11.58
N ASN A 384 19.37 31.80 12.56
CA ASN A 384 20.85 31.81 12.68
C ASN A 384 21.50 30.43 12.80
N SER A 385 20.75 29.32 12.76
CA SER A 385 21.26 27.96 13.04
C SER A 385 21.80 27.24 11.81
N ASP A 386 22.45 26.10 12.08
CA ASP A 386 22.68 25.09 11.05
C ASP A 386 21.36 24.46 10.54
N ASN A 387 21.45 23.74 9.45
CA ASN A 387 20.28 23.15 8.81
C ASN A 387 19.54 22.14 9.70
N SER A 388 20.26 21.43 10.59
CA SER A 388 19.65 20.45 11.50
C SER A 388 18.77 21.13 12.54
N ILE A 389 19.26 22.17 13.19
CA ILE A 389 18.48 22.95 14.18
C ILE A 389 17.33 23.68 13.51
N LYS A 390 17.57 24.27 12.32
CA LYS A 390 16.48 24.90 11.54
C LYS A 390 15.36 23.91 11.26
N ALA A 391 15.68 22.74 10.73
CA ALA A 391 14.67 21.71 10.42
C ALA A 391 13.88 21.29 11.67
N LYS A 392 14.58 21.09 12.82
CA LYS A 392 13.92 20.78 14.09
C LYS A 392 12.99 21.90 14.55
N ALA A 393 13.45 23.16 14.45
CA ALA A 393 12.65 24.31 14.84
C ALA A 393 11.44 24.53 13.91
N TYR A 394 11.61 24.35 12.60
CA TYR A 394 10.51 24.37 11.64
C TYR A 394 9.48 23.28 11.95
N THR A 395 9.92 22.06 12.22
CA THR A 395 9.02 20.95 12.56
C THR A 395 8.21 21.26 13.82
N LEU A 396 8.87 21.76 14.87
CA LEU A 396 8.20 22.09 16.13
C LEU A 396 7.26 23.29 16.00
N MET A 397 7.61 24.28 15.16
CA MET A 397 6.70 25.37 14.81
C MET A 397 5.46 24.85 14.07
N GLY A 398 5.64 23.91 13.16
CA GLY A 398 4.54 23.24 12.45
C GLY A 398 3.65 22.49 13.42
N GLU A 399 4.20 21.71 14.34
CA GLU A 399 3.44 20.99 15.38
C GLU A 399 2.65 21.95 16.28
N MET A 400 3.29 23.03 16.72
CA MET A 400 2.65 24.08 17.51
C MET A 400 1.47 24.72 16.77
N LYS A 401 1.64 25.01 15.47
CA LYS A 401 0.60 25.58 14.62
C LYS A 401 -0.53 24.57 14.37
N LEU A 402 -0.20 23.28 14.22
CA LEU A 402 -1.19 22.21 14.09
C LEU A 402 -2.04 22.11 15.38
N GLU A 403 -1.40 22.18 16.55
CA GLU A 403 -2.09 22.12 17.85
C GLU A 403 -2.98 23.35 18.09
N THR A 404 -2.56 24.53 17.65
CA THR A 404 -3.36 25.75 17.68
C THR A 404 -4.38 25.87 16.55
N LYS A 405 -4.53 24.82 15.74
CA LYS A 405 -5.46 24.73 14.59
C LYS A 405 -5.19 25.75 13.47
N ASP A 406 -4.00 26.30 13.41
CA ASP A 406 -3.53 27.14 12.30
C ASP A 406 -2.89 26.25 11.22
N PHE A 407 -3.74 25.50 10.53
CA PHE A 407 -3.30 24.47 9.59
C PHE A 407 -2.55 25.02 8.38
N SER A 408 -2.87 26.27 7.99
CA SER A 408 -2.19 26.93 6.86
C SER A 408 -0.74 27.23 7.17
N ASP A 409 -0.46 27.79 8.34
CA ASP A 409 0.91 28.09 8.73
C ASP A 409 1.63 26.79 9.14
N ALA A 410 0.91 25.82 9.72
CA ALA A 410 1.49 24.50 10.02
C ALA A 410 2.07 23.85 8.75
N SER A 411 1.31 23.82 7.66
CA SER A 411 1.80 23.24 6.38
C SER A 411 3.05 23.93 5.87
N LYS A 412 3.12 25.27 5.90
CA LYS A 412 4.31 26.04 5.49
C LYS A 412 5.54 25.70 6.32
N TYR A 413 5.37 25.57 7.65
CA TYR A 413 6.47 25.22 8.52
C TYR A 413 6.96 23.79 8.28
N PHE A 414 6.09 22.82 8.08
CA PHE A 414 6.50 21.47 7.74
C PHE A 414 7.16 21.38 6.36
N GLU A 415 6.65 22.08 5.35
CA GLU A 415 7.32 22.21 4.05
C GLU A 415 8.70 22.84 4.20
N GLY A 416 8.81 23.89 5.02
CA GLY A 416 10.08 24.52 5.35
C GLY A 416 11.08 23.57 6.00
N ALA A 417 10.63 22.67 6.88
CA ALA A 417 11.47 21.64 7.48
C ALA A 417 12.03 20.66 6.45
N MET A 418 11.24 20.31 5.45
CA MET A 418 11.60 19.32 4.42
C MET A 418 12.55 19.88 3.34
N ASN A 419 12.75 21.18 3.26
CA ASN A 419 13.65 21.81 2.29
C ASN A 419 15.14 21.66 2.63
N PHE A 420 15.48 21.11 3.81
CA PHE A 420 16.86 20.90 4.21
C PHE A 420 17.34 19.50 3.81
N SER A 421 18.53 19.43 3.21
CA SER A 421 19.25 18.16 3.00
C SER A 421 19.86 17.70 4.35
N GLU A 422 20.00 16.37 4.49
CA GLU A 422 20.69 15.74 5.63
C GLU A 422 19.98 15.87 7.00
N ILE A 423 18.65 15.94 6.98
CA ILE A 423 17.86 15.80 8.21
C ILE A 423 17.68 14.34 8.59
N SER A 424 17.54 14.05 9.88
CA SER A 424 17.32 12.68 10.35
C SER A 424 16.04 12.10 9.78
N LYS A 425 16.03 10.79 9.55
CA LYS A 425 14.83 10.05 9.09
C LYS A 425 13.61 10.34 9.98
N ASP A 426 13.80 10.33 11.30
CA ASP A 426 12.71 10.61 12.25
C ASP A 426 12.12 12.02 12.04
N LEU A 427 12.98 13.03 11.90
CA LEU A 427 12.51 14.40 11.69
C LEU A 427 11.77 14.56 10.35
N THR A 428 12.26 13.89 9.31
CA THR A 428 11.57 13.85 8.01
C THR A 428 10.18 13.23 8.16
N ASN A 429 10.09 12.10 8.84
CA ASN A 429 8.83 11.41 9.06
C ASN A 429 7.84 12.26 9.87
N ARG A 430 8.31 12.92 10.92
CA ARG A 430 7.50 13.88 11.71
C ARG A 430 6.96 15.01 10.86
N ALA A 431 7.82 15.62 10.05
CA ALA A 431 7.41 16.72 9.17
C ALA A 431 6.40 16.23 8.10
N MET A 432 6.61 15.07 7.49
CA MET A 432 5.69 14.50 6.50
C MET A 432 4.33 14.16 7.11
N LEU A 433 4.30 13.56 8.31
CA LEU A 433 3.05 13.27 9.00
C LEU A 433 2.29 14.57 9.34
N GLY A 434 3.02 15.57 9.90
CA GLY A 434 2.44 16.87 10.22
C GLY A 434 1.90 17.61 8.98
N LEU A 435 2.62 17.54 7.87
CA LEU A 435 2.21 18.11 6.58
C LEU A 435 0.95 17.41 6.05
N GLY A 436 0.92 16.09 6.07
CA GLY A 436 -0.24 15.30 5.67
C GLY A 436 -1.48 15.62 6.51
N ALA A 437 -1.33 15.70 7.83
CA ALA A 437 -2.38 16.11 8.75
C ALA A 437 -2.85 17.55 8.49
N SER A 438 -1.91 18.47 8.24
CA SER A 438 -2.25 19.86 7.92
C SER A 438 -3.09 19.98 6.65
N PHE A 439 -2.72 19.28 5.59
CA PHE A 439 -3.50 19.22 4.35
C PHE A 439 -4.87 18.57 4.54
N PHE A 440 -4.96 17.54 5.39
CA PHE A 440 -6.24 16.92 5.75
C PHE A 440 -7.19 17.95 6.38
N TYR A 441 -6.73 18.68 7.40
CA TYR A 441 -7.55 19.70 8.06
C TYR A 441 -7.85 20.93 7.17
N LEU A 442 -7.02 21.20 6.17
CA LEU A 442 -7.27 22.20 5.13
C LEU A 442 -8.23 21.71 4.03
N HIS A 443 -8.80 20.50 4.18
CA HIS A 443 -9.63 19.84 3.17
C HIS A 443 -8.94 19.60 1.82
N ASN A 444 -7.61 19.67 1.78
CA ASN A 444 -6.81 19.34 0.61
C ASN A 444 -6.42 17.84 0.65
N TYR A 445 -7.43 17.00 0.53
CA TYR A 445 -7.29 15.54 0.70
C TYR A 445 -6.32 14.89 -0.29
N LYS A 446 -6.22 15.42 -1.52
CA LYS A 446 -5.27 14.89 -2.52
C LYS A 446 -3.82 15.10 -2.10
N SER A 447 -3.50 16.28 -1.58
CA SER A 447 -2.16 16.57 -1.07
C SER A 447 -1.87 15.81 0.22
N ALA A 448 -2.87 15.64 1.09
CA ALA A 448 -2.76 14.81 2.29
C ALA A 448 -2.38 13.37 1.91
N ILE A 449 -3.13 12.76 1.00
CA ILE A 449 -2.87 11.39 0.51
C ILE A 449 -1.47 11.30 -0.07
N LYS A 450 -1.07 12.22 -0.96
CA LYS A 450 0.26 12.19 -1.59
C LYS A 450 1.38 12.16 -0.55
N ASN A 451 1.33 13.03 0.45
CA ASN A 451 2.39 13.11 1.47
C ASN A 451 2.38 11.91 2.43
N LEU A 452 1.20 11.43 2.82
CA LEU A 452 1.07 10.29 3.72
C LEU A 452 1.42 8.97 3.03
N ASP A 453 1.08 8.78 1.75
CA ASP A 453 1.50 7.63 0.95
C ASP A 453 3.02 7.61 0.75
N GLU A 454 3.62 8.78 0.54
CA GLU A 454 5.08 8.90 0.46
C GLU A 454 5.74 8.53 1.79
N LEU A 455 5.20 9.00 2.91
CA LEU A 455 5.67 8.61 4.24
C LEU A 455 5.54 7.10 4.45
N ASN A 456 4.38 6.55 4.17
CA ASN A 456 4.10 5.12 4.32
C ASN A 456 5.01 4.24 3.45
N SER A 457 5.40 4.73 2.26
CA SER A 457 6.34 4.03 1.38
C SER A 457 7.78 4.04 1.92
N LYS A 458 8.21 5.13 2.57
CA LYS A 458 9.55 5.29 3.13
C LYS A 458 9.72 4.62 4.50
N ASP A 459 8.67 4.63 5.29
CA ASP A 459 8.66 4.07 6.64
C ASP A 459 7.27 3.54 7.05
N PRO A 460 6.91 2.33 6.64
CA PRO A 460 5.57 1.76 6.84
C PRO A 460 5.14 1.60 8.30
N ASN A 461 6.10 1.62 9.23
CA ASN A 461 5.84 1.43 10.66
C ASN A 461 5.80 2.74 11.45
N TYR A 462 6.17 3.86 10.83
CA TYR A 462 6.20 5.14 11.53
C TYR A 462 4.79 5.65 11.79
N GLU A 463 4.43 5.77 13.08
CA GLU A 463 3.10 6.25 13.52
C GLU A 463 1.96 5.66 12.67
N LYS A 464 2.08 4.37 12.35
CA LYS A 464 1.24 3.65 11.40
C LYS A 464 -0.25 3.91 11.59
N ASP A 465 -0.72 3.92 12.82
CA ASP A 465 -2.13 4.16 13.12
C ASP A 465 -2.59 5.55 12.70
N LYS A 466 -1.78 6.58 12.96
CA LYS A 466 -2.10 7.97 12.58
C LYS A 466 -2.05 8.16 11.08
N VAL A 467 -1.00 7.62 10.42
CA VAL A 467 -0.85 7.69 8.96
C VAL A 467 -2.03 7.03 8.28
N SER A 468 -2.34 5.79 8.65
CA SER A 468 -3.47 5.04 8.08
C SER A 468 -4.81 5.72 8.37
N PHE A 469 -4.98 6.29 9.56
CA PHE A 469 -6.19 7.02 9.90
C PHE A 469 -6.40 8.26 9.03
N TYR A 470 -5.40 9.12 8.88
CA TYR A 470 -5.51 10.31 8.02
C TYR A 470 -5.66 9.97 6.53
N LEU A 471 -5.01 8.90 6.06
CA LEU A 471 -5.23 8.37 4.71
C LEU A 471 -6.67 7.92 4.53
N ALA A 472 -7.20 7.14 5.47
CA ALA A 472 -8.56 6.64 5.44
C ALA A 472 -9.60 7.77 5.42
N GLU A 473 -9.47 8.76 6.31
CA GLU A 473 -10.34 9.93 6.38
C GLU A 473 -10.28 10.79 5.10
N SER A 474 -9.06 10.90 4.51
CA SER A 474 -8.86 11.62 3.25
C SER A 474 -9.53 10.89 2.08
N TYR A 475 -9.39 9.57 2.00
CA TYR A 475 -10.09 8.75 1.01
C TYR A 475 -11.61 8.76 1.21
N TYR A 476 -12.09 8.70 2.46
CA TYR A 476 -13.51 8.82 2.77
C TYR A 476 -14.09 10.14 2.27
N SER A 477 -13.42 11.25 2.57
CA SER A 477 -13.84 12.60 2.14
C SER A 477 -13.89 12.76 0.62
N LEU A 478 -13.03 12.03 -0.11
CA LEU A 478 -13.06 11.94 -1.58
C LEU A 478 -14.05 10.90 -2.11
N LYS A 479 -14.86 10.27 -1.24
CA LYS A 479 -15.80 9.19 -1.56
C LYS A 479 -15.13 7.93 -2.16
N ASN A 480 -13.82 7.78 -1.96
CA ASN A 480 -13.08 6.57 -2.33
C ASN A 480 -13.16 5.56 -1.18
N TYR A 481 -14.36 5.06 -0.95
CA TYR A 481 -14.64 4.21 0.20
C TYR A 481 -13.85 2.89 0.22
N LYS A 482 -13.51 2.33 -0.95
CA LYS A 482 -12.71 1.10 -1.01
C LYS A 482 -11.31 1.29 -0.44
N ASN A 483 -10.63 2.37 -0.80
CA ASN A 483 -9.31 2.68 -0.25
C ASN A 483 -9.42 3.08 1.22
N ALA A 484 -10.48 3.84 1.59
CA ALA A 484 -10.73 4.18 2.99
C ALA A 484 -10.88 2.92 3.87
N ILE A 485 -11.64 1.92 3.44
CA ILE A 485 -11.80 0.64 4.15
C ILE A 485 -10.47 -0.07 4.38
N LYS A 486 -9.61 -0.07 3.35
CA LYS A 486 -8.28 -0.67 3.44
C LYS A 486 -7.46 0.02 4.51
N GLU A 487 -7.35 1.33 4.46
CA GLU A 487 -6.55 2.12 5.39
C GLU A 487 -7.11 2.11 6.82
N TYR A 488 -8.43 2.25 7.01
CA TYR A 488 -9.05 2.04 8.33
C TYR A 488 -8.75 0.65 8.91
N GLY A 489 -8.63 -0.38 8.03
CA GLY A 489 -8.32 -1.73 8.44
C GLY A 489 -6.89 -1.93 8.95
N LEU A 490 -5.99 -0.98 8.70
CA LEU A 490 -4.60 -1.01 9.17
C LEU A 490 -4.42 -0.36 10.55
N VAL A 491 -5.39 0.44 11.00
CA VAL A 491 -5.36 1.08 12.33
C VAL A 491 -5.56 0.03 13.42
N SER A 492 -4.70 0.05 14.43
CA SER A 492 -4.80 -0.87 15.57
C SER A 492 -6.07 -0.60 16.40
N LEU A 493 -6.80 -1.65 16.68
CA LEU A 493 -7.98 -1.55 17.54
C LEU A 493 -7.63 -1.46 19.04
N ASP A 494 -6.36 -1.66 19.40
CA ASP A 494 -5.88 -1.51 20.78
C ASP A 494 -5.66 -0.04 21.16
N ASN A 495 -5.63 0.85 20.17
CA ASN A 495 -5.71 2.28 20.38
C ASN A 495 -7.19 2.68 20.53
N ASP A 496 -7.65 2.90 21.74
CA ASP A 496 -9.09 3.17 22.02
C ASP A 496 -9.61 4.40 21.26
N GLU A 497 -8.83 5.44 21.08
CA GLU A 497 -9.23 6.65 20.37
C GLU A 497 -9.28 6.41 18.85
N LEU A 498 -8.12 6.19 18.23
CA LEU A 498 -8.03 6.02 16.75
C LEU A 498 -8.72 4.75 16.29
N GLY A 499 -8.60 3.65 17.02
CA GLY A 499 -9.22 2.38 16.67
C GLY A 499 -10.74 2.47 16.66
N SER A 500 -11.32 3.19 17.63
CA SER A 500 -12.78 3.41 17.65
C SER A 500 -13.24 4.26 16.47
N MET A 501 -12.51 5.34 16.15
CA MET A 501 -12.81 6.19 15.00
C MET A 501 -12.65 5.45 13.67
N ALA A 502 -11.59 4.67 13.53
CA ALA A 502 -11.32 3.90 12.33
C ALA A 502 -12.35 2.79 12.09
N LEU A 503 -12.72 2.06 13.14
CA LEU A 503 -13.72 0.99 13.03
C LEU A 503 -15.10 1.56 12.68
N TYR A 504 -15.46 2.69 13.28
CA TYR A 504 -16.68 3.41 12.98
C TYR A 504 -16.69 3.95 11.53
N GLY A 505 -15.60 4.63 11.10
CA GLY A 505 -15.46 5.12 9.73
C GLY A 505 -15.49 4.00 8.69
N LYS A 506 -14.84 2.87 8.99
CA LYS A 506 -14.87 1.67 8.14
C LYS A 506 -16.29 1.14 7.96
N ALA A 507 -17.09 1.11 9.04
CA ALA A 507 -18.48 0.68 8.99
C ALA A 507 -19.32 1.59 8.10
N TYR A 508 -19.12 2.91 8.21
CA TYR A 508 -19.77 3.88 7.32
C TYR A 508 -19.35 3.72 5.85
N CYS A 509 -18.08 3.44 5.57
CA CYS A 509 -17.64 3.17 4.20
C CYS A 509 -18.39 1.99 3.57
N TYR A 510 -18.56 0.90 4.32
CA TYR A 510 -19.36 -0.23 3.86
C TYR A 510 -20.83 0.15 3.64
N PHE A 511 -21.37 0.98 4.51
CA PHE A 511 -22.75 1.47 4.40
C PHE A 511 -22.94 2.30 3.12
N GLU A 512 -22.03 3.22 2.84
CA GLU A 512 -22.04 4.06 1.63
C GLU A 512 -21.86 3.26 0.34
N LEU A 513 -21.08 2.19 0.37
CA LEU A 513 -20.92 1.24 -0.73
C LEU A 513 -22.14 0.31 -0.90
N ARG A 514 -23.15 0.43 -0.03
CA ARG A 514 -24.30 -0.47 0.06
C ARG A 514 -23.94 -1.93 0.37
N GLU A 515 -22.78 -2.17 0.94
CA GLU A 515 -22.32 -3.45 1.46
C GLU A 515 -22.86 -3.64 2.89
N TYR A 516 -24.18 -3.69 3.01
CA TYR A 516 -24.87 -3.59 4.28
C TYR A 516 -24.58 -4.72 5.27
N GLU A 517 -24.28 -5.92 4.79
CA GLU A 517 -23.87 -7.04 5.65
C GLU A 517 -22.50 -6.78 6.28
N ASN A 518 -21.55 -6.26 5.52
CA ASN A 518 -20.23 -5.86 6.02
C ASN A 518 -20.35 -4.67 6.98
N ALA A 519 -21.21 -3.70 6.66
CA ALA A 519 -21.53 -2.58 7.54
C ALA A 519 -22.07 -3.07 8.89
N ALA A 520 -23.09 -3.94 8.87
CA ALA A 520 -23.70 -4.49 10.08
C ALA A 520 -22.69 -5.26 10.94
N LYS A 521 -21.85 -6.10 10.32
CA LYS A 521 -20.79 -6.81 11.04
C LYS A 521 -19.80 -5.86 11.70
N THR A 522 -19.42 -4.79 10.99
CA THR A 522 -18.41 -3.84 11.48
C THR A 522 -19.00 -2.92 12.57
N PHE A 523 -20.24 -2.46 12.43
CA PHE A 523 -20.93 -1.73 13.50
C PHE A 523 -21.12 -2.61 14.75
N THR A 524 -21.45 -3.88 14.60
CA THR A 524 -21.54 -4.82 15.73
C THR A 524 -20.18 -4.96 16.43
N GLN A 525 -19.10 -5.05 15.67
CA GLN A 525 -17.75 -5.09 16.24
C GLN A 525 -17.44 -3.80 17.02
N PHE A 526 -17.78 -2.63 16.47
CA PHE A 526 -17.62 -1.34 17.15
C PHE A 526 -18.41 -1.29 18.46
N ILE A 527 -19.68 -1.66 18.42
CA ILE A 527 -20.59 -1.63 19.58
C ILE A 527 -20.07 -2.48 20.73
N ASN A 528 -19.56 -3.68 20.40
CA ASN A 528 -19.06 -4.63 21.38
C ASN A 528 -17.71 -4.23 21.97
N ARG A 529 -16.84 -3.65 21.16
CA ARG A 529 -15.47 -3.32 21.58
C ARG A 529 -15.39 -2.00 22.35
N TYR A 530 -16.22 -1.03 22.00
CA TYR A 530 -16.18 0.33 22.56
C TYR A 530 -17.52 0.71 23.23
N PRO A 531 -17.97 -0.02 24.28
CA PRO A 531 -19.33 0.13 24.85
C PRO A 531 -19.62 1.51 25.45
N ASN A 532 -18.58 2.24 25.85
CA ASN A 532 -18.69 3.57 26.45
C ASN A 532 -18.42 4.73 25.47
N ASN A 533 -18.27 4.45 24.17
CA ASN A 533 -17.99 5.48 23.18
C ASN A 533 -19.24 6.35 22.93
N ASP A 534 -19.06 7.65 22.77
CA ASP A 534 -20.16 8.62 22.54
C ASP A 534 -20.98 8.32 21.27
N ARG A 535 -20.41 7.59 20.31
CA ARG A 535 -21.07 7.21 19.06
C ARG A 535 -21.88 5.92 19.15
N GLN A 536 -22.02 5.34 20.33
CA GLN A 536 -22.74 4.08 20.53
C GLN A 536 -24.18 4.11 20.03
N LEU A 537 -24.89 5.19 20.31
CA LEU A 537 -26.28 5.32 19.87
C LEU A 537 -26.38 5.37 18.33
N ASP A 538 -25.53 6.19 17.69
CA ASP A 538 -25.52 6.27 16.24
C ASP A 538 -25.09 4.95 15.61
N ALA A 539 -24.06 4.30 16.13
CA ALA A 539 -23.61 2.99 15.64
C ALA A 539 -24.71 1.92 15.68
N ARG A 540 -25.53 1.90 16.76
CA ARG A 540 -26.69 1.01 16.86
C ARG A 540 -27.78 1.36 15.86
N LEU A 541 -28.06 2.65 15.65
CA LEU A 541 -29.00 3.09 14.62
C LEU A 541 -28.52 2.65 13.22
N ARG A 542 -27.25 2.89 12.90
CA ARG A 542 -26.67 2.47 11.62
C ARG A 542 -26.59 0.95 11.47
N LEU A 543 -26.38 0.21 12.56
CA LEU A 543 -26.48 -1.25 12.56
C LEU A 543 -27.89 -1.69 12.16
N ALA A 544 -28.91 -1.08 12.79
CA ALA A 544 -30.30 -1.37 12.49
C ALA A 544 -30.68 -1.00 11.05
N ASP A 545 -30.22 0.19 10.57
CA ASP A 545 -30.35 0.64 9.17
C ASP A 545 -29.69 -0.34 8.19
N SER A 546 -28.51 -0.86 8.54
CA SER A 546 -27.77 -1.82 7.73
C SER A 546 -28.54 -3.15 7.61
N TYR A 547 -29.09 -3.64 8.71
CA TYR A 547 -29.95 -4.82 8.68
C TYR A 547 -31.23 -4.58 7.86
N TYR A 548 -31.84 -3.39 7.99
CA TYR A 548 -33.01 -3.04 7.19
C TYR A 548 -32.69 -3.05 5.68
N ALA A 549 -31.60 -2.40 5.29
CA ALA A 549 -31.18 -2.30 3.91
C ALA A 549 -30.74 -3.64 3.30
N SER A 550 -30.16 -4.55 4.09
CA SER A 550 -29.87 -5.93 3.71
C SER A 550 -31.08 -6.87 3.75
N ARG A 551 -32.28 -6.32 4.01
CA ARG A 551 -33.56 -7.04 4.14
C ARG A 551 -33.63 -8.02 5.32
N ASN A 552 -32.72 -7.92 6.28
CA ASN A 552 -32.81 -8.67 7.53
C ASN A 552 -33.68 -7.91 8.54
N PHE A 553 -34.98 -7.85 8.24
CA PHE A 553 -35.94 -7.02 8.97
C PHE A 553 -36.15 -7.46 10.42
N VAL A 554 -36.01 -8.75 10.71
CA VAL A 554 -36.11 -9.28 12.07
C VAL A 554 -34.95 -8.77 12.93
N ALA A 555 -33.69 -8.88 12.44
CA ALA A 555 -32.55 -8.35 13.16
C ALA A 555 -32.62 -6.82 13.31
N SER A 556 -33.03 -6.12 12.24
CA SER A 556 -33.25 -4.68 12.25
C SER A 556 -34.26 -4.28 13.36
N SER A 557 -35.43 -4.92 13.40
CA SER A 557 -36.43 -4.61 14.40
C SER A 557 -35.95 -4.85 15.85
N ASN A 558 -35.18 -5.92 16.08
CA ASN A 558 -34.61 -6.18 17.39
C ASN A 558 -33.65 -5.08 17.84
N VAL A 559 -32.75 -4.66 16.94
CA VAL A 559 -31.78 -3.59 17.27
C VAL A 559 -32.48 -2.25 17.50
N TYR A 560 -33.47 -1.87 16.67
CA TYR A 560 -34.25 -0.65 16.93
C TYR A 560 -35.00 -0.72 18.23
N LYS A 561 -35.60 -1.88 18.57
CA LYS A 561 -36.26 -2.11 19.84
C LYS A 561 -35.31 -1.87 21.02
N ASP A 562 -34.10 -2.45 20.95
CA ASP A 562 -33.10 -2.25 21.98
C ASP A 562 -32.69 -0.78 22.11
N VAL A 563 -32.53 -0.06 20.98
CA VAL A 563 -32.27 1.38 20.99
C VAL A 563 -33.35 2.17 21.71
N ILE A 564 -34.64 1.94 21.41
CA ILE A 564 -35.73 2.71 21.99
C ILE A 564 -36.07 2.32 23.45
N THR A 565 -35.63 1.13 23.89
CA THR A 565 -35.91 0.62 25.25
C THR A 565 -34.77 0.84 26.23
N SER A 566 -33.50 0.82 25.75
CA SER A 566 -32.31 0.82 26.62
C SER A 566 -31.68 2.20 26.85
N ASP A 567 -31.96 3.20 26.01
CA ASP A 567 -31.31 4.51 26.09
C ASP A 567 -32.36 5.63 26.35
N ARG A 568 -32.19 6.39 27.43
CA ARG A 568 -33.08 7.53 27.75
C ARG A 568 -33.04 8.64 26.70
N LYS A 569 -31.93 8.82 25.99
CA LYS A 569 -31.77 9.79 24.89
C LYS A 569 -32.53 9.39 23.63
N SER A 570 -32.66 8.09 23.36
CA SER A 570 -33.38 7.56 22.20
C SER A 570 -34.88 7.59 22.38
N PHE A 571 -35.38 7.72 23.64
CA PHE A 571 -36.81 7.85 23.94
C PHE A 571 -37.46 9.02 23.21
N ASN A 572 -36.69 10.02 22.81
CA ASN A 572 -37.13 11.21 22.05
C ASN A 572 -36.71 11.19 20.56
N ASN A 573 -36.40 10.02 20.02
CA ASN A 573 -36.02 9.89 18.61
C ASN A 573 -37.15 9.28 17.78
N PRO A 574 -38.00 10.10 17.15
CA PRO A 574 -39.13 9.61 16.35
C PRO A 574 -38.69 8.79 15.14
N TYR A 575 -37.44 9.02 14.60
CA TYR A 575 -36.88 8.21 13.53
C TYR A 575 -36.73 6.75 13.97
N ALA A 576 -36.14 6.49 15.14
CA ALA A 576 -35.94 5.13 15.61
C ALA A 576 -37.29 4.37 15.79
N TYR A 577 -38.31 5.04 16.33
CA TYR A 577 -39.65 4.45 16.43
C TYR A 577 -40.27 4.16 15.06
N TYR A 578 -40.14 5.08 14.12
CA TYR A 578 -40.65 4.89 12.77
C TYR A 578 -39.98 3.72 12.08
N GLN A 579 -38.66 3.66 12.11
CA GLN A 579 -37.88 2.58 11.50
C GLN A 579 -38.12 1.23 12.19
N TYR A 580 -38.31 1.22 13.52
CA TYR A 580 -38.69 0.02 14.23
C TYR A 580 -40.02 -0.54 13.71
N ALA A 581 -41.07 0.31 13.64
CA ALA A 581 -42.36 -0.07 13.09
C ALA A 581 -42.27 -0.51 11.61
N GLN A 582 -41.47 0.19 10.81
CA GLN A 582 -41.20 -0.19 9.41
C GLN A 582 -40.51 -1.57 9.30
N ALA A 583 -39.54 -1.85 10.17
CA ALA A 583 -38.85 -3.13 10.18
C ALA A 583 -39.80 -4.27 10.59
N LEU A 584 -40.69 -4.04 11.56
CA LEU A 584 -41.76 -4.98 11.93
C LEU A 584 -42.72 -5.25 10.78
N TYR A 585 -43.13 -4.18 10.06
CA TYR A 585 -43.97 -4.29 8.87
C TYR A 585 -43.32 -5.15 7.79
N LYS A 586 -42.06 -4.86 7.49
CA LYS A 586 -41.30 -5.64 6.48
C LYS A 586 -41.00 -7.07 6.93
N ALA A 587 -40.97 -7.34 8.23
CA ALA A 587 -40.88 -8.68 8.80
C ALA A 587 -42.22 -9.41 8.83
N ASN A 588 -43.29 -8.86 8.22
CA ASN A 588 -44.66 -9.36 8.26
C ASN A 588 -45.30 -9.44 9.66
N LYS A 589 -44.76 -8.71 10.65
CA LYS A 589 -45.30 -8.59 12.01
C LYS A 589 -46.32 -7.45 12.08
N PHE A 590 -47.38 -7.56 11.27
CA PHE A 590 -48.31 -6.46 11.01
C PHE A 590 -48.97 -5.87 12.25
N ASN A 591 -49.45 -6.71 13.20
CA ASN A 591 -50.07 -6.22 14.42
C ASN A 591 -49.11 -5.46 15.32
N GLU A 592 -47.85 -5.96 15.43
CA GLU A 592 -46.80 -5.26 16.19
C GLU A 592 -46.48 -3.92 15.53
N ALA A 593 -46.35 -3.91 14.21
CA ALA A 593 -46.06 -2.69 13.44
C ALA A 593 -47.15 -1.63 13.61
N ILE A 594 -48.45 -2.02 13.52
CA ILE A 594 -49.59 -1.11 13.74
C ILE A 594 -49.53 -0.50 15.13
N ASN A 595 -49.23 -1.28 16.16
CA ASN A 595 -49.14 -0.78 17.54
C ASN A 595 -47.97 0.21 17.70
N GLU A 596 -46.80 -0.06 17.09
CA GLU A 596 -45.65 0.85 17.18
C GLU A 596 -45.88 2.14 16.39
N PHE A 597 -46.53 2.09 15.19
CA PHE A 597 -46.91 3.30 14.46
C PHE A 597 -47.91 4.15 15.27
N ARG A 598 -48.89 3.56 15.99
CA ARG A 598 -49.78 4.26 16.91
C ARG A 598 -49.01 4.86 18.08
N THR A 599 -48.05 4.11 18.65
CA THR A 599 -47.18 4.57 19.72
C THR A 599 -46.36 5.80 19.31
N LEU A 600 -45.81 5.75 18.10
CA LEU A 600 -45.09 6.89 17.54
C LEU A 600 -45.98 8.10 17.40
N GLN A 601 -47.15 7.96 16.80
CA GLN A 601 -48.10 9.06 16.63
C GLN A 601 -48.52 9.67 17.96
N ALA A 602 -48.79 8.83 18.98
CA ALA A 602 -49.19 9.29 20.30
C ALA A 602 -48.03 10.03 21.03
N LYS A 603 -46.82 9.53 20.94
CA LYS A 603 -45.64 10.14 21.60
C LYS A 603 -45.11 11.37 20.88
N PHE A 604 -45.15 11.38 19.54
CA PHE A 604 -44.52 12.39 18.70
C PHE A 604 -45.51 12.94 17.65
N PRO A 605 -46.68 13.48 18.08
CA PRO A 605 -47.74 13.87 17.15
C PRO A 605 -47.34 14.98 16.17
N ASN A 606 -46.32 15.75 16.50
CA ASN A 606 -45.81 16.85 15.65
C ASN A 606 -44.56 16.48 14.86
N SER A 607 -44.11 15.20 14.87
CA SER A 607 -42.96 14.77 14.10
C SER A 607 -43.34 14.59 12.63
N GLU A 608 -42.34 14.73 11.74
CA GLU A 608 -42.50 14.45 10.32
C GLU A 608 -42.90 13.01 9.98
N TYR A 609 -42.90 12.12 10.97
CA TYR A 609 -43.25 10.71 10.80
C TYR A 609 -44.69 10.39 11.28
N ALA A 610 -45.36 11.33 11.93
CA ALA A 610 -46.63 11.04 12.60
C ALA A 610 -47.77 10.76 11.63
N ASP A 611 -47.99 11.61 10.63
CA ASP A 611 -48.97 11.40 9.55
C ASP A 611 -48.60 10.22 8.67
N LYS A 612 -47.30 10.06 8.33
CA LYS A 612 -46.79 8.90 7.59
C LYS A 612 -47.04 7.59 8.33
N SER A 613 -46.94 7.59 9.64
CA SER A 613 -47.21 6.40 10.48
C SER A 613 -48.63 5.94 10.34
N LEU A 614 -49.61 6.86 10.47
CA LEU A 614 -51.04 6.55 10.31
C LEU A 614 -51.38 6.12 8.88
N TYR A 615 -50.71 6.72 7.88
CA TYR A 615 -50.84 6.27 6.48
C TYR A 615 -50.38 4.82 6.31
N VAL A 616 -49.21 4.45 6.87
CA VAL A 616 -48.67 3.08 6.75
C VAL A 616 -49.60 2.08 7.44
N ILE A 617 -50.25 2.43 8.52
CA ILE A 617 -51.31 1.58 9.13
C ILE A 617 -52.42 1.29 8.09
N GLY A 618 -52.94 2.29 7.40
CA GLY A 618 -53.90 2.11 6.30
C GLY A 618 -53.36 1.23 5.20
N TRP A 619 -52.10 1.42 4.81
CA TRP A 619 -51.43 0.59 3.82
C TRP A 619 -51.27 -0.87 4.24
N ILE A 620 -51.00 -1.16 5.53
CA ILE A 620 -50.95 -2.52 6.07
C ILE A 620 -52.33 -3.20 5.91
N TYR A 621 -53.39 -2.52 6.29
CA TYR A 621 -54.77 -3.06 6.11
C TYR A 621 -55.07 -3.26 4.62
N PHE A 622 -54.65 -2.33 3.75
CA PHE A 622 -54.84 -2.52 2.28
C PHE A 622 -54.18 -3.79 1.78
N GLN A 623 -52.92 -4.03 2.19
CA GLN A 623 -52.20 -5.25 1.79
C GLN A 623 -52.79 -6.54 2.35
N GLN A 624 -53.52 -6.48 3.45
CA GLN A 624 -54.24 -7.60 4.05
C GLN A 624 -55.59 -7.81 3.36
N GLY A 625 -55.99 -6.98 2.42
CA GLY A 625 -57.27 -7.01 1.77
C GLY A 625 -58.42 -6.43 2.62
N ASP A 626 -58.13 -5.88 3.81
CA ASP A 626 -59.08 -5.18 4.64
C ASP A 626 -59.22 -3.70 4.24
N TYR A 627 -59.83 -3.53 3.09
CA TYR A 627 -59.96 -2.21 2.47
C TYR A 627 -60.84 -1.26 3.33
N ASN A 628 -61.80 -1.79 4.11
CA ASN A 628 -62.63 -0.96 4.98
C ASN A 628 -61.83 -0.37 6.13
N SER A 629 -61.00 -1.17 6.78
CA SER A 629 -60.10 -0.68 7.85
C SER A 629 -59.02 0.28 7.29
N ALA A 630 -58.55 0.03 6.06
CA ALA A 630 -57.64 0.93 5.37
C ALA A 630 -58.26 2.31 5.12
N ILE A 631 -59.52 2.34 4.55
CA ILE A 631 -60.27 3.59 4.34
C ILE A 631 -60.45 4.35 5.66
N ASN A 632 -60.85 3.66 6.74
CA ASN A 632 -61.01 4.27 8.05
C ASN A 632 -59.70 4.87 8.57
N SER A 633 -58.59 4.17 8.43
CA SER A 633 -57.26 4.66 8.83
C SER A 633 -56.86 5.90 8.04
N TYR A 634 -57.03 5.87 6.73
CA TYR A 634 -56.75 7.00 5.85
C TYR A 634 -57.61 8.22 6.14
N LYS A 635 -58.93 8.06 6.36
CA LYS A 635 -59.83 9.15 6.75
C LYS A 635 -59.46 9.73 8.11
N ASN A 636 -59.06 8.88 9.04
CA ASN A 636 -58.61 9.31 10.36
C ASN A 636 -57.31 10.14 10.23
N THR A 637 -56.39 9.74 9.34
CA THR A 637 -55.17 10.50 9.08
C THR A 637 -55.47 11.91 8.57
N LEU A 638 -56.43 12.03 7.65
CA LEU A 638 -56.88 13.35 7.12
C LEU A 638 -57.57 14.19 8.17
N THR A 639 -58.30 13.55 9.10
CA THR A 639 -58.99 14.26 10.21
C THR A 639 -57.99 14.85 11.21
N ILE A 640 -56.93 14.09 11.56
CA ILE A 640 -55.91 14.53 12.51
C ILE A 640 -54.93 15.50 11.85
N TYR A 641 -54.54 15.22 10.63
CA TYR A 641 -53.48 15.96 9.88
C TYR A 641 -54.09 16.51 8.59
N SER A 642 -55.04 17.47 8.69
CA SER A 642 -55.76 18.04 7.54
C SER A 642 -54.87 18.69 6.51
N ASN A 643 -53.68 19.17 6.89
CA ASN A 643 -52.69 19.81 6.03
C ASN A 643 -51.48 18.88 5.73
N SER A 644 -51.66 17.55 5.86
CA SER A 644 -50.60 16.60 5.60
C SER A 644 -50.02 16.75 4.16
N SER A 645 -48.71 16.74 4.06
CA SER A 645 -48.00 16.77 2.75
C SER A 645 -48.31 15.54 1.87
N ILE A 646 -48.80 14.44 2.46
CA ILE A 646 -49.16 13.21 1.76
C ILE A 646 -50.68 13.12 1.52
N GLY A 647 -51.44 14.22 1.66
CA GLY A 647 -52.90 14.27 1.47
C GLY A 647 -53.36 13.73 0.11
N SER A 648 -52.70 14.12 -0.97
CA SER A 648 -52.96 13.57 -2.34
C SER A 648 -52.76 12.05 -2.41
N LEU A 649 -51.68 11.53 -1.79
CA LEU A 649 -51.41 10.09 -1.71
C LEU A 649 -52.55 9.37 -0.94
N ILE A 650 -53.00 9.97 0.16
CA ILE A 650 -54.06 9.39 1.01
C ILE A 650 -55.38 9.29 0.23
N TYR A 651 -55.83 10.37 -0.45
CA TYR A 651 -57.03 10.32 -1.29
C TYR A 651 -56.93 9.36 -2.46
N TYR A 652 -55.74 9.29 -3.09
CA TYR A 652 -55.49 8.30 -4.10
C TYR A 652 -55.65 6.86 -3.54
N SER A 653 -55.01 6.57 -2.38
CA SER A 653 -55.10 5.28 -1.71
C SER A 653 -56.53 4.92 -1.27
N ILE A 654 -57.35 5.91 -0.88
CA ILE A 654 -58.76 5.71 -0.60
C ILE A 654 -59.51 5.29 -1.88
N GLY A 655 -59.17 5.93 -3.00
CA GLY A 655 -59.69 5.53 -4.34
C GLY A 655 -59.37 4.08 -4.67
N ASP A 656 -58.08 3.67 -4.47
CA ASP A 656 -57.65 2.30 -4.69
C ASP A 656 -58.41 1.29 -3.81
N CYS A 657 -58.66 1.65 -2.54
CA CYS A 657 -59.43 0.83 -1.63
C CYS A 657 -60.87 0.64 -2.14
N TYR A 658 -61.54 1.72 -2.57
CA TYR A 658 -62.86 1.64 -3.14
C TYR A 658 -62.89 0.88 -4.48
N TYR A 659 -61.89 1.04 -5.32
CA TYR A 659 -61.72 0.28 -6.52
C TYR A 659 -61.69 -1.24 -6.24
N ASN A 660 -60.84 -1.66 -5.29
CA ASN A 660 -60.74 -3.07 -4.92
C ASN A 660 -61.99 -3.63 -4.23
N LEU A 661 -62.81 -2.76 -3.61
CA LEU A 661 -64.13 -3.14 -3.12
C LEU A 661 -65.20 -3.22 -4.22
N GLY A 662 -64.89 -2.90 -5.45
CA GLY A 662 -65.84 -2.80 -6.55
C GLY A 662 -66.78 -1.59 -6.46
N ASN A 663 -66.50 -0.64 -5.60
CA ASN A 663 -67.26 0.59 -5.44
C ASN A 663 -66.66 1.69 -6.29
N TYR A 664 -66.86 1.56 -7.58
CA TYR A 664 -66.22 2.41 -8.56
C TYR A 664 -66.62 3.89 -8.51
N ASP A 665 -67.88 4.17 -8.16
CA ASP A 665 -68.34 5.55 -7.96
C ASP A 665 -67.58 6.27 -6.86
N SER A 666 -67.40 5.63 -5.70
CA SER A 666 -66.67 6.15 -4.59
C SER A 666 -65.17 6.30 -4.87
N ALA A 667 -64.63 5.38 -5.68
CA ALA A 667 -63.25 5.46 -6.15
C ALA A 667 -63.04 6.66 -7.04
N ILE A 668 -63.91 6.86 -8.04
CA ILE A 668 -63.90 8.03 -8.94
C ILE A 668 -63.97 9.34 -8.15
N VAL A 669 -64.87 9.47 -7.17
CA VAL A 669 -64.94 10.65 -6.31
C VAL A 669 -63.65 10.91 -5.57
N SER A 670 -63.01 9.86 -5.05
CA SER A 670 -61.75 10.01 -4.32
C SER A 670 -60.58 10.43 -5.22
N TYR A 671 -60.49 9.87 -6.43
CA TYR A 671 -59.51 10.26 -7.42
C TYR A 671 -59.78 11.66 -7.98
N GLN A 672 -61.01 12.04 -8.22
CA GLN A 672 -61.37 13.41 -8.61
C GLN A 672 -60.97 14.43 -7.58
N TYR A 673 -61.04 14.08 -6.31
CA TYR A 673 -60.59 14.94 -5.21
C TYR A 673 -59.09 15.26 -5.34
N VAL A 674 -58.28 14.29 -5.74
CA VAL A 674 -56.84 14.51 -6.02
C VAL A 674 -56.69 15.53 -7.15
N LEU A 675 -57.42 15.39 -8.26
CA LEU A 675 -57.35 16.29 -9.42
C LEU A 675 -57.73 17.71 -9.03
N THR A 676 -58.78 17.85 -8.22
CA THR A 676 -59.34 19.17 -7.87
C THR A 676 -58.55 19.88 -6.80
N ASN A 677 -58.13 19.18 -5.77
CA ASN A 677 -57.51 19.78 -4.57
C ASN A 677 -55.99 19.72 -4.55
N TYR A 678 -55.39 18.85 -5.34
CA TYR A 678 -53.95 18.66 -5.40
C TYR A 678 -53.41 18.64 -6.85
N PRO A 679 -53.76 19.64 -7.69
CA PRO A 679 -53.48 19.62 -9.14
C PRO A 679 -51.99 19.59 -9.50
N SER A 680 -51.13 19.95 -8.57
CA SER A 680 -49.66 19.89 -8.73
C SER A 680 -49.00 18.62 -8.14
N SER A 681 -49.81 17.70 -7.64
CA SER A 681 -49.30 16.45 -7.05
C SER A 681 -48.80 15.49 -8.12
N THR A 682 -47.77 14.72 -7.75
CA THR A 682 -47.30 13.57 -8.55
C THR A 682 -48.36 12.48 -8.74
N HIS A 683 -49.38 12.41 -7.87
CA HIS A 683 -50.46 11.42 -7.93
C HIS A 683 -51.62 11.80 -8.85
N VAL A 684 -51.57 12.97 -9.50
CA VAL A 684 -52.64 13.40 -10.43
C VAL A 684 -52.72 12.45 -11.63
N TYR A 685 -51.59 12.04 -12.20
CA TYR A 685 -51.54 11.09 -13.29
C TYR A 685 -52.13 9.73 -12.90
N ASP A 686 -51.75 9.22 -11.74
CA ASP A 686 -52.27 7.94 -11.22
C ASP A 686 -53.76 8.01 -10.94
N ALA A 687 -54.25 9.14 -10.40
CA ALA A 687 -55.69 9.36 -10.19
C ALA A 687 -56.50 9.41 -11.50
N VAL A 688 -55.94 10.05 -12.55
CA VAL A 688 -56.56 10.08 -13.89
C VAL A 688 -56.66 8.66 -14.44
N ASN A 689 -55.62 7.85 -14.33
CA ASN A 689 -55.64 6.46 -14.73
C ASN A 689 -56.66 5.65 -13.89
N GLY A 690 -56.65 5.86 -12.56
CA GLY A 690 -57.63 5.20 -11.67
C GLY A 690 -59.08 5.46 -12.06
N ILE A 691 -59.45 6.67 -12.49
CA ILE A 691 -60.78 7.00 -13.00
C ILE A 691 -61.08 6.25 -14.27
N GLN A 692 -60.13 6.21 -15.22
CA GLN A 692 -60.28 5.46 -16.46
C GLN A 692 -60.48 3.94 -16.20
N ASP A 693 -59.63 3.40 -15.31
CA ASP A 693 -59.71 1.98 -14.95
C ASP A 693 -61.01 1.63 -14.21
N CYS A 694 -61.58 2.54 -13.41
CA CYS A 694 -62.90 2.39 -12.80
C CYS A 694 -63.97 2.27 -13.89
N TYR A 695 -64.02 3.15 -14.86
CA TYR A 695 -65.02 3.07 -15.94
C TYR A 695 -64.88 1.81 -16.79
N VAL A 696 -63.65 1.39 -17.07
CA VAL A 696 -63.39 0.13 -17.78
C VAL A 696 -63.87 -1.08 -16.97
N ALA A 697 -63.54 -1.11 -15.66
CA ALA A 697 -63.92 -2.19 -14.75
C ALA A 697 -65.45 -2.25 -14.52
N GLU A 698 -66.12 -1.12 -14.59
CA GLU A 698 -67.57 -1.02 -14.52
C GLU A 698 -68.28 -1.54 -15.81
N GLY A 699 -67.50 -1.79 -16.84
CA GLY A 699 -68.02 -2.21 -18.15
C GLY A 699 -68.46 -1.04 -19.05
N HIS A 700 -67.97 0.13 -18.76
CA HIS A 700 -68.28 1.40 -19.46
C HIS A 700 -67.05 2.04 -20.09
N PRO A 701 -66.23 1.36 -20.91
CA PRO A 701 -65.01 1.91 -21.51
C PRO A 701 -65.27 3.17 -22.37
N GLU A 702 -66.48 3.35 -22.90
CA GLU A 702 -66.90 4.57 -23.60
C GLU A 702 -66.86 5.82 -22.67
N LYS A 703 -67.13 5.65 -21.34
CA LYS A 703 -67.04 6.72 -20.40
C LYS A 703 -65.58 7.05 -20.09
N ALA A 704 -64.70 6.03 -20.06
CA ALA A 704 -63.27 6.27 -19.92
C ALA A 704 -62.70 7.09 -21.07
N VAL A 705 -63.09 6.78 -22.29
CA VAL A 705 -62.73 7.55 -23.49
C VAL A 705 -63.25 9.00 -23.40
N SER A 706 -64.53 9.16 -23.04
CA SER A 706 -65.12 10.50 -22.83
C SER A 706 -64.42 11.29 -21.73
N PHE A 707 -64.04 10.66 -20.67
CA PHE A 707 -63.27 11.29 -19.61
C PHE A 707 -61.86 11.72 -20.08
N ILE A 708 -61.18 10.91 -20.89
CA ILE A 708 -59.89 11.30 -21.50
C ILE A 708 -60.07 12.55 -22.33
N ASP A 709 -61.09 12.59 -23.22
CA ASP A 709 -61.35 13.73 -24.09
C ASP A 709 -61.64 15.01 -23.25
N GLN A 710 -62.43 14.88 -22.19
CA GLN A 710 -62.75 15.97 -21.28
C GLN A 710 -61.46 16.44 -20.56
N PHE A 711 -60.65 15.50 -20.05
CA PHE A 711 -59.38 15.83 -19.31
C PHE A 711 -58.43 16.60 -20.26
N ILE A 712 -58.21 16.10 -21.49
CA ILE A 712 -57.34 16.76 -22.47
C ILE A 712 -57.83 18.13 -22.84
N SER A 713 -59.18 18.30 -23.02
CA SER A 713 -59.73 19.60 -23.26
C SER A 713 -59.57 20.59 -22.12
N GLN A 714 -59.63 20.10 -20.87
CA GLN A 714 -59.50 20.93 -19.67
C GLN A 714 -58.07 21.23 -19.33
N TYR A 715 -57.14 20.30 -19.57
CA TYR A 715 -55.72 20.36 -19.17
C TYR A 715 -54.77 20.05 -20.34
N PRO A 716 -54.86 20.81 -21.48
CA PRO A 716 -54.08 20.51 -22.67
C PRO A 716 -52.55 20.68 -22.46
N SER A 717 -52.15 21.49 -21.48
CA SER A 717 -50.74 21.77 -21.14
C SER A 717 -50.20 20.86 -20.04
N SER A 718 -50.93 19.84 -19.61
CA SER A 718 -50.47 18.89 -18.64
C SER A 718 -49.21 18.16 -19.10
N SER A 719 -48.22 18.00 -18.24
CA SER A 719 -46.96 17.30 -18.58
C SER A 719 -47.12 15.85 -18.95
N PHE A 720 -48.30 15.29 -18.71
CA PHE A 720 -48.65 13.90 -19.03
C PHE A 720 -49.90 13.75 -19.92
N ALA A 721 -50.31 14.90 -20.54
CA ALA A 721 -51.48 14.88 -21.45
C ALA A 721 -51.30 13.90 -22.60
N ASP A 722 -50.10 13.79 -23.14
CA ASP A 722 -49.73 12.82 -24.15
C ASP A 722 -49.91 11.36 -23.66
N GLN A 723 -49.56 11.08 -22.40
CA GLN A 723 -49.72 9.73 -21.83
C GLN A 723 -51.17 9.38 -21.62
N VAL A 724 -51.99 10.32 -21.15
CA VAL A 724 -53.41 10.12 -20.95
C VAL A 724 -54.13 9.93 -22.32
N PHE A 725 -53.79 10.72 -23.33
CA PHE A 725 -54.34 10.54 -24.68
C PHE A 725 -53.95 9.21 -25.28
N TYR A 726 -52.70 8.81 -25.13
CA TYR A 726 -52.21 7.53 -25.63
C TYR A 726 -53.05 6.34 -25.12
N LYS A 727 -53.46 6.37 -23.85
CA LYS A 727 -54.36 5.36 -23.23
C LYS A 727 -55.69 5.18 -23.96
N LYS A 728 -56.24 6.20 -24.66
CA LYS A 728 -57.43 6.11 -25.45
C LYS A 728 -57.31 5.00 -26.52
N GLY A 729 -56.15 4.94 -27.18
CA GLY A 729 -55.85 3.88 -28.14
C GLY A 729 -55.80 2.50 -27.48
N ASP A 730 -55.16 2.40 -26.27
CA ASP A 730 -55.07 1.15 -25.50
C ASP A 730 -56.45 0.64 -25.10
N ILE A 731 -57.37 1.55 -24.67
CA ILE A 731 -58.75 1.19 -24.28
C ILE A 731 -59.50 0.60 -25.48
N TYR A 732 -59.47 1.27 -26.64
CA TYR A 732 -60.09 0.73 -27.85
C TYR A 732 -59.47 -0.58 -28.30
N TYR A 733 -58.16 -0.72 -28.16
CA TYR A 733 -57.48 -1.99 -28.49
C TYR A 733 -57.96 -3.13 -27.60
N SER A 734 -58.11 -2.89 -26.30
CA SER A 734 -58.62 -3.88 -25.33
C SER A 734 -60.07 -4.29 -25.58
N MET A 735 -60.86 -3.38 -26.14
CA MET A 735 -62.21 -3.64 -26.61
C MET A 735 -62.29 -4.41 -27.94
N HIS A 736 -61.13 -4.77 -28.53
CA HIS A 736 -61.04 -5.35 -29.87
C HIS A 736 -61.56 -4.44 -31.00
N ASP A 737 -61.74 -3.15 -30.68
CA ASP A 737 -62.11 -2.12 -31.65
C ASP A 737 -60.84 -1.56 -32.32
N TYR A 738 -60.24 -2.41 -33.13
CA TYR A 738 -58.93 -2.08 -33.75
C TYR A 738 -59.03 -0.87 -34.73
N LYS A 739 -60.20 -0.58 -35.24
CA LYS A 739 -60.42 0.57 -36.13
C LYS A 739 -60.30 1.90 -35.34
N ASN A 740 -61.04 2.01 -34.26
CA ASN A 740 -61.00 3.21 -33.43
C ASN A 740 -59.67 3.32 -32.65
N ALA A 741 -59.08 2.18 -32.25
CA ALA A 741 -57.75 2.17 -31.68
C ALA A 741 -56.71 2.77 -32.64
N SER A 742 -56.69 2.31 -33.90
CA SER A 742 -55.78 2.83 -34.93
C SER A 742 -56.01 4.32 -35.19
N THR A 743 -57.28 4.75 -35.20
CA THR A 743 -57.64 6.17 -35.37
C THR A 743 -57.09 7.02 -34.20
N SER A 744 -57.33 6.58 -32.97
CA SER A 744 -56.86 7.29 -31.77
C SER A 744 -55.34 7.39 -31.71
N TYR A 745 -54.59 6.33 -32.07
CA TYR A 745 -53.14 6.43 -32.14
C TYR A 745 -52.65 7.37 -33.25
N LYS A 746 -53.36 7.45 -34.39
CA LYS A 746 -53.04 8.43 -35.46
C LYS A 746 -53.29 9.87 -35.02
N GLU A 747 -54.41 10.12 -34.34
CA GLU A 747 -54.71 11.43 -33.72
C GLU A 747 -53.62 11.74 -32.70
N PHE A 748 -53.24 10.80 -31.81
CA PHE A 748 -52.17 10.98 -30.85
C PHE A 748 -50.86 11.40 -31.51
N ILE A 749 -50.44 10.75 -32.60
CA ILE A 749 -49.21 11.11 -33.32
C ILE A 749 -49.29 12.51 -33.91
N THR A 750 -50.48 12.89 -34.35
CA THR A 750 -50.73 14.23 -34.92
C THR A 750 -50.66 15.32 -33.86
N ASP A 751 -51.27 15.09 -32.69
CA ASP A 751 -51.39 16.09 -31.63
C ASP A 751 -50.13 16.16 -30.75
N TYR A 752 -49.40 15.03 -30.58
CA TYR A 752 -48.21 14.92 -29.76
C TYR A 752 -47.00 14.33 -30.52
N PRO A 753 -46.57 14.96 -31.64
CA PRO A 753 -45.53 14.40 -32.52
C PRO A 753 -44.15 14.30 -31.87
N LYS A 754 -43.94 14.95 -30.72
CA LYS A 754 -42.69 14.92 -29.96
C LYS A 754 -42.74 13.99 -28.75
N SER A 755 -43.89 13.34 -28.53
CA SER A 755 -44.00 12.41 -27.40
C SER A 755 -43.10 11.18 -27.59
N LYS A 756 -42.53 10.70 -26.48
CA LYS A 756 -41.75 9.47 -26.45
C LYS A 756 -42.56 8.23 -26.83
N TYR A 757 -43.88 8.31 -26.77
CA TYR A 757 -44.79 7.23 -27.11
C TYR A 757 -45.14 7.13 -28.62
N VAL A 758 -44.66 8.08 -29.43
CA VAL A 758 -44.92 8.05 -30.89
C VAL A 758 -44.47 6.73 -31.57
N PRO A 759 -43.26 6.23 -31.30
CA PRO A 759 -42.86 4.93 -31.89
C PRO A 759 -43.75 3.79 -31.42
N GLN A 760 -44.22 3.80 -30.18
CA GLN A 760 -45.11 2.82 -29.63
C GLN A 760 -46.52 2.92 -30.25
N ALA A 761 -47.00 4.14 -30.50
CA ALA A 761 -48.28 4.33 -31.21
C ALA A 761 -48.22 3.79 -32.64
N TYR A 762 -47.14 4.04 -33.40
CA TYR A 762 -46.97 3.39 -34.72
C TYR A 762 -46.95 1.86 -34.63
N PHE A 763 -46.28 1.33 -33.61
CA PHE A 763 -46.25 -0.13 -33.37
C PHE A 763 -47.69 -0.69 -33.18
N TRP A 764 -48.49 -0.04 -32.33
CA TRP A 764 -49.86 -0.46 -32.07
C TRP A 764 -50.79 -0.23 -33.24
N ILE A 765 -50.60 0.82 -34.08
CA ILE A 765 -51.30 0.95 -35.35
C ILE A 765 -51.00 -0.26 -36.26
N GLY A 766 -49.73 -0.69 -36.31
CA GLY A 766 -49.33 -1.90 -37.00
C GLY A 766 -50.04 -3.13 -36.46
N LYS A 767 -50.12 -3.30 -35.12
CA LYS A 767 -50.86 -4.40 -34.48
C LYS A 767 -52.36 -4.33 -34.75
N CYS A 768 -52.96 -3.15 -34.76
CA CYS A 768 -54.36 -2.97 -35.17
C CYS A 768 -54.61 -3.44 -36.63
N SER A 769 -53.74 -3.02 -37.54
CA SER A 769 -53.82 -3.39 -38.96
C SER A 769 -53.61 -4.89 -39.16
N GLU A 770 -52.68 -5.51 -38.40
CA GLU A 770 -52.50 -6.95 -38.42
C GLU A 770 -53.75 -7.72 -37.98
N ASN A 771 -54.39 -7.32 -36.85
CA ASN A 771 -55.63 -7.93 -36.37
C ASN A 771 -56.80 -7.72 -37.35
N LEU A 772 -56.76 -6.66 -38.15
CA LEU A 772 -57.69 -6.42 -39.22
C LEU A 772 -57.33 -7.16 -40.53
N ASN A 773 -56.31 -7.99 -40.53
CA ASN A 773 -55.72 -8.69 -41.69
C ASN A 773 -55.20 -7.74 -42.79
N ASN A 774 -54.99 -6.50 -42.51
CA ASN A 774 -54.39 -5.51 -43.42
C ASN A 774 -52.86 -5.51 -43.31
N TYR A 775 -52.23 -6.56 -43.80
CA TYR A 775 -50.77 -6.74 -43.72
C TYR A 775 -49.96 -5.60 -44.41
N PRO A 776 -50.38 -5.02 -45.54
CA PRO A 776 -49.63 -3.91 -46.14
C PRO A 776 -49.51 -2.71 -45.20
N ASP A 777 -50.61 -2.35 -44.54
CA ASP A 777 -50.65 -1.21 -43.60
C ASP A 777 -49.88 -1.56 -42.28
N ALA A 778 -49.98 -2.80 -41.82
CA ALA A 778 -49.21 -3.30 -40.70
C ALA A 778 -47.70 -3.19 -40.97
N LEU A 779 -47.24 -3.69 -42.11
CA LEU A 779 -45.82 -3.59 -42.53
C LEU A 779 -45.36 -2.13 -42.65
N TYR A 780 -46.20 -1.25 -43.20
CA TYR A 780 -45.89 0.17 -43.31
C TYR A 780 -45.60 0.80 -41.93
N ASN A 781 -46.49 0.57 -40.98
CA ASN A 781 -46.35 1.18 -39.64
C ASN A 781 -45.19 0.55 -38.84
N PHE A 782 -44.99 -0.75 -38.89
CA PHE A 782 -43.85 -1.40 -38.26
C PHE A 782 -42.51 -0.93 -38.87
N ASN A 783 -42.46 -0.72 -40.21
CA ASN A 783 -41.28 -0.17 -40.88
C ASN A 783 -40.98 1.28 -40.45
N ILE A 784 -41.99 2.10 -40.20
CA ILE A 784 -41.77 3.45 -39.61
C ILE A 784 -41.06 3.32 -38.26
N VAL A 785 -41.53 2.41 -37.38
CA VAL A 785 -40.91 2.16 -36.09
C VAL A 785 -39.44 1.71 -36.26
N PHE A 786 -39.25 0.72 -37.12
CA PHE A 786 -37.93 0.11 -37.32
C PHE A 786 -36.92 1.05 -37.97
N GLN A 787 -37.32 1.84 -38.98
CA GLN A 787 -36.42 2.66 -39.77
C GLN A 787 -36.24 4.09 -39.20
N THR A 788 -37.34 4.67 -38.69
CA THR A 788 -37.32 6.06 -38.23
C THR A 788 -36.96 6.17 -36.74
N TYR A 789 -37.28 5.16 -35.95
CA TYR A 789 -37.09 5.15 -34.51
C TYR A 789 -36.29 3.95 -34.03
N PRO A 790 -35.08 3.68 -34.58
CA PRO A 790 -34.30 2.47 -34.27
C PRO A 790 -33.83 2.40 -32.80
N ALA A 791 -33.75 3.54 -32.13
CA ALA A 791 -33.37 3.61 -30.69
C ALA A 791 -34.59 3.38 -29.77
N SER A 792 -35.80 3.27 -30.26
CA SER A 792 -37.02 3.03 -29.45
C SER A 792 -37.07 1.59 -28.94
N GLU A 793 -37.67 1.40 -27.77
CA GLU A 793 -37.93 0.07 -27.20
C GLU A 793 -38.85 -0.77 -28.11
N SER A 794 -39.67 -0.15 -28.99
CA SER A 794 -40.59 -0.80 -29.93
C SER A 794 -39.89 -1.28 -31.20
N ALA A 795 -38.70 -0.77 -31.55
CA ALA A 795 -38.03 -1.10 -32.80
C ALA A 795 -37.67 -2.60 -32.96
N PRO A 796 -37.12 -3.27 -31.94
CA PRO A 796 -36.86 -4.69 -32.01
C PRO A 796 -38.16 -5.53 -32.14
N ALA A 797 -39.21 -5.11 -31.46
CA ALA A 797 -40.53 -5.75 -31.58
C ALA A 797 -41.13 -5.58 -32.99
N ALA A 798 -41.02 -4.38 -33.57
CA ALA A 798 -41.46 -4.11 -34.92
C ALA A 798 -40.72 -4.97 -35.95
N ALA A 799 -39.42 -5.12 -35.84
CA ALA A 799 -38.61 -5.99 -36.69
C ALA A 799 -39.06 -7.46 -36.61
N ILE A 800 -39.39 -7.94 -35.41
CA ILE A 800 -39.92 -9.29 -35.19
C ILE A 800 -41.25 -9.44 -35.89
N GLU A 801 -42.20 -8.49 -35.75
CA GLU A 801 -43.51 -8.58 -36.37
C GLU A 801 -43.43 -8.47 -37.90
N ILE A 802 -42.57 -7.63 -38.47
CA ILE A 802 -42.29 -7.59 -39.91
C ILE A 802 -41.83 -8.98 -40.38
N GLY A 803 -40.85 -9.56 -39.68
CA GLY A 803 -40.35 -10.90 -40.00
C GLY A 803 -41.43 -11.98 -39.90
N ASN A 804 -42.28 -11.91 -38.86
CA ASN A 804 -43.40 -12.82 -38.68
C ASN A 804 -44.43 -12.75 -39.83
N ILE A 805 -44.79 -11.54 -40.26
CA ILE A 805 -45.68 -11.32 -41.38
C ILE A 805 -45.08 -11.90 -42.68
N TYR A 806 -43.80 -11.64 -42.94
CA TYR A 806 -43.13 -12.23 -44.10
C TYR A 806 -43.06 -13.76 -44.04
N ASN A 807 -42.83 -14.34 -42.87
CA ASN A 807 -42.87 -15.79 -42.67
C ASN A 807 -44.26 -16.37 -42.96
N GLN A 808 -45.35 -15.75 -42.48
CA GLN A 808 -46.74 -16.17 -42.83
C GLN A 808 -46.98 -16.11 -44.31
N GLN A 809 -46.42 -15.12 -44.99
CA GLN A 809 -46.52 -14.99 -46.47
C GLN A 809 -45.56 -15.94 -47.21
N LYS A 810 -44.82 -16.78 -46.54
CA LYS A 810 -43.72 -17.62 -47.02
C LYS A 810 -42.60 -16.87 -47.76
N ASN A 811 -42.49 -15.59 -47.52
CA ASN A 811 -41.38 -14.74 -48.04
C ASN A 811 -40.19 -14.78 -47.11
N TYR A 812 -39.56 -15.94 -47.03
CA TYR A 812 -38.46 -16.18 -46.08
C TYR A 812 -37.28 -15.29 -46.30
N ASP A 813 -36.97 -14.92 -47.55
CA ASP A 813 -35.82 -14.04 -47.85
C ASP A 813 -36.04 -12.64 -47.31
N ALA A 814 -37.25 -12.10 -47.41
CA ALA A 814 -37.55 -10.81 -46.81
C ALA A 814 -37.52 -10.86 -45.27
N ALA A 815 -38.01 -11.94 -44.66
CA ALA A 815 -37.93 -12.13 -43.21
C ALA A 815 -36.47 -12.19 -42.73
N LEU A 816 -35.62 -12.97 -43.40
CA LEU A 816 -34.18 -13.06 -43.07
C LEU A 816 -33.48 -11.72 -43.21
N ASN A 817 -33.79 -10.96 -44.28
CA ASN A 817 -33.20 -9.64 -44.49
C ASN A 817 -33.54 -8.65 -43.34
N ILE A 818 -34.80 -8.65 -42.89
CA ILE A 818 -35.22 -7.80 -41.76
C ILE A 818 -34.50 -8.19 -40.46
N TYR A 819 -34.39 -9.48 -40.17
CA TYR A 819 -33.66 -9.90 -38.97
C TYR A 819 -32.19 -9.54 -39.05
N ASP A 820 -31.53 -9.63 -40.22
CA ASP A 820 -30.14 -9.23 -40.40
C ASP A 820 -29.96 -7.71 -40.24
N GLN A 821 -30.85 -6.93 -40.81
CA GLN A 821 -30.87 -5.48 -40.61
C GLN A 821 -31.06 -5.12 -39.11
N ALA A 822 -32.00 -5.80 -38.44
CA ALA A 822 -32.21 -5.52 -37.00
C ALA A 822 -31.00 -5.83 -36.15
N LEU A 823 -30.32 -6.93 -36.41
CA LEU A 823 -29.11 -7.32 -35.69
C LEU A 823 -27.88 -6.41 -35.93
N THR A 824 -27.89 -5.63 -37.02
CA THR A 824 -26.79 -4.74 -37.42
C THR A 824 -27.06 -3.28 -37.13
N SER A 825 -28.34 -2.84 -37.21
CA SER A 825 -28.73 -1.42 -37.13
C SER A 825 -29.31 -0.99 -35.78
N LEU A 826 -29.86 -1.93 -35.00
CA LEU A 826 -30.43 -1.61 -33.69
C LEU A 826 -29.37 -1.63 -32.59
N PRO A 827 -29.54 -0.79 -31.56
CA PRO A 827 -28.74 -0.90 -30.34
C PRO A 827 -28.88 -2.28 -29.70
N ASP A 828 -27.86 -2.73 -28.95
CA ASP A 828 -27.92 -4.00 -28.23
C ASP A 828 -29.12 -4.02 -27.26
N THR A 829 -29.95 -5.07 -27.43
CA THR A 829 -31.20 -5.19 -26.70
C THR A 829 -31.43 -6.61 -26.19
N LYS A 830 -32.21 -6.70 -25.10
CA LYS A 830 -32.68 -8.00 -24.56
C LYS A 830 -33.49 -8.86 -25.55
N ARG A 831 -33.95 -8.29 -26.70
CA ARG A 831 -34.68 -9.00 -27.74
C ARG A 831 -33.80 -9.60 -28.84
N PHE A 832 -32.51 -9.36 -28.87
CA PHE A 832 -31.62 -10.01 -29.86
C PHE A 832 -31.63 -11.53 -29.83
N PRO A 833 -31.71 -12.20 -28.67
CA PRO A 833 -31.92 -13.65 -28.66
C PRO A 833 -33.17 -14.10 -29.36
N GLU A 834 -34.29 -13.35 -29.25
CA GLU A 834 -35.55 -13.59 -29.92
C GLU A 834 -35.44 -13.41 -31.43
N ILE A 835 -34.82 -12.32 -31.88
CA ILE A 835 -34.59 -12.03 -33.31
C ILE A 835 -33.73 -13.14 -33.94
N LEU A 836 -32.62 -13.52 -33.29
CA LEU A 836 -31.78 -14.61 -33.77
C LEU A 836 -32.52 -15.95 -33.79
N PHE A 837 -33.30 -16.25 -32.76
CA PHE A 837 -34.10 -17.46 -32.73
C PHE A 837 -35.11 -17.50 -33.88
N ASN A 838 -35.86 -16.40 -34.12
CA ASN A 838 -36.82 -16.30 -35.23
C ASN A 838 -36.13 -16.38 -36.59
N LYS A 839 -34.90 -15.81 -36.72
CA LYS A 839 -34.09 -16.02 -37.92
C LYS A 839 -33.74 -17.49 -38.13
N GLY A 840 -33.34 -18.21 -37.07
CA GLY A 840 -33.10 -19.65 -37.11
C GLY A 840 -34.34 -20.43 -37.53
N MET A 841 -35.51 -20.13 -36.95
CA MET A 841 -36.79 -20.75 -37.32
C MET A 841 -37.19 -20.49 -38.79
N THR A 842 -36.91 -19.28 -39.29
CA THR A 842 -37.14 -18.93 -40.71
C THR A 842 -36.25 -19.76 -41.61
N LEU A 843 -34.99 -19.99 -41.26
CA LEU A 843 -34.04 -20.84 -41.97
C LEU A 843 -34.51 -22.31 -41.99
N VAL A 844 -35.03 -22.82 -40.85
CA VAL A 844 -35.65 -24.14 -40.77
C VAL A 844 -36.85 -24.21 -41.74
N SER A 845 -37.75 -23.23 -41.73
CA SER A 845 -38.91 -23.15 -42.62
C SER A 845 -38.51 -23.07 -44.09
N LYS A 846 -37.36 -22.50 -44.41
CA LYS A 846 -36.75 -22.43 -45.75
C LYS A 846 -36.01 -23.73 -46.12
N ASN A 847 -35.95 -24.70 -45.24
CA ASN A 847 -35.17 -25.95 -45.34
C ASN A 847 -33.66 -25.74 -45.51
N ASN A 848 -33.14 -24.66 -44.92
CA ASN A 848 -31.70 -24.36 -44.88
C ASN A 848 -31.13 -24.68 -43.48
N LEU A 849 -31.00 -26.00 -43.24
CA LEU A 849 -30.72 -26.50 -41.89
C LEU A 849 -29.31 -26.14 -41.40
N ASP A 850 -28.29 -26.19 -42.27
CA ASP A 850 -26.89 -25.84 -41.88
C ASP A 850 -26.79 -24.40 -41.35
N ASN A 851 -27.42 -23.44 -42.00
CA ASN A 851 -27.46 -22.08 -41.58
C ASN A 851 -28.33 -21.88 -40.32
N ALA A 852 -29.42 -22.64 -40.18
CA ALA A 852 -30.22 -22.62 -38.96
C ALA A 852 -29.43 -23.08 -37.74
N GLU A 853 -28.68 -24.18 -37.87
CA GLU A 853 -27.79 -24.67 -36.82
C GLU A 853 -26.77 -23.63 -36.41
N ASN A 854 -26.10 -22.96 -37.34
CA ASN A 854 -25.15 -21.91 -37.07
C ASN A 854 -25.77 -20.75 -36.25
N VAL A 855 -27.00 -20.36 -36.62
CA VAL A 855 -27.73 -19.29 -35.94
C VAL A 855 -28.16 -19.74 -34.54
N PHE A 856 -28.68 -20.93 -34.35
CA PHE A 856 -29.05 -21.44 -33.04
C PHE A 856 -27.85 -21.62 -32.12
N ASN A 857 -26.73 -22.11 -32.65
CA ASN A 857 -25.49 -22.19 -31.89
C ASN A 857 -25.01 -20.80 -31.44
N LYS A 858 -25.14 -19.76 -32.27
CA LYS A 858 -24.85 -18.38 -31.89
C LYS A 858 -25.73 -17.91 -30.71
N VAL A 859 -27.06 -18.25 -30.74
CA VAL A 859 -27.96 -17.92 -29.60
C VAL A 859 -27.47 -18.59 -28.32
N ILE A 860 -27.11 -19.87 -28.39
CA ILE A 860 -26.68 -20.64 -27.22
C ILE A 860 -25.37 -20.08 -26.64
N GLN A 861 -24.42 -19.73 -27.48
CA GLN A 861 -23.12 -19.23 -27.06
C GLN A 861 -23.18 -17.80 -26.50
N SER A 862 -23.91 -16.91 -27.22
CA SER A 862 -23.90 -15.47 -26.87
C SER A 862 -24.95 -15.11 -25.83
N TYR A 863 -26.00 -15.89 -25.65
CA TYR A 863 -27.18 -15.58 -24.82
C TYR A 863 -27.57 -16.76 -23.93
N SER A 864 -26.58 -17.45 -23.37
CA SER A 864 -26.80 -18.56 -22.45
C SER A 864 -27.70 -18.14 -21.26
N GLY A 865 -28.59 -19.04 -20.84
CA GLY A 865 -29.52 -18.75 -19.73
C GLY A 865 -30.82 -18.05 -20.15
N THR A 866 -30.97 -17.61 -21.41
CA THR A 866 -32.26 -17.11 -21.94
C THR A 866 -33.18 -18.24 -22.38
N VAL A 867 -34.50 -17.98 -22.36
CA VAL A 867 -35.47 -18.94 -22.87
C VAL A 867 -35.22 -19.28 -24.35
N PHE A 868 -34.72 -18.33 -25.14
CA PHE A 868 -34.38 -18.54 -26.54
C PHE A 868 -33.14 -19.40 -26.74
N SER A 869 -32.16 -19.35 -25.82
CA SER A 869 -31.06 -20.31 -25.81
C SER A 869 -31.57 -21.76 -25.61
N GLU A 870 -32.51 -21.96 -24.69
CA GLU A 870 -33.07 -23.27 -24.41
C GLU A 870 -33.95 -23.75 -25.56
N LYS A 871 -34.76 -22.86 -26.16
CA LYS A 871 -35.50 -23.15 -27.40
C LYS A 871 -34.58 -23.51 -28.58
N SER A 872 -33.43 -22.79 -28.69
CA SER A 872 -32.45 -23.10 -29.74
C SER A 872 -31.81 -24.47 -29.56
N LYS A 873 -31.56 -24.92 -28.35
CA LYS A 873 -31.11 -26.31 -28.09
C LYS A 873 -32.15 -27.33 -28.50
N LEU A 874 -33.41 -27.04 -28.21
CA LEU A 874 -34.51 -27.91 -28.62
C LEU A 874 -34.56 -28.05 -30.14
N GLU A 875 -34.47 -26.93 -30.89
CA GLU A 875 -34.50 -26.93 -32.35
C GLU A 875 -33.27 -27.62 -32.94
N LEU A 876 -32.08 -27.50 -32.39
CA LEU A 876 -30.90 -28.27 -32.79
C LEU A 876 -31.12 -29.77 -32.61
N GLY A 877 -31.72 -30.16 -31.49
CA GLY A 877 -32.15 -31.56 -31.31
C GLY A 877 -33.16 -32.03 -32.34
N LEU A 878 -34.14 -31.18 -32.74
CA LEU A 878 -35.13 -31.48 -33.75
C LEU A 878 -34.51 -31.56 -35.14
N ILE A 879 -33.59 -30.69 -35.49
CA ILE A 879 -32.85 -30.76 -36.76
C ILE A 879 -32.09 -32.08 -36.84
N ALA A 880 -31.30 -32.40 -35.80
CA ALA A 880 -30.57 -33.65 -35.78
C ALA A 880 -31.48 -34.91 -35.85
N LEU A 881 -32.66 -34.85 -35.22
CA LEU A 881 -33.66 -35.89 -35.32
C LEU A 881 -34.22 -36.01 -36.75
N GLN A 882 -34.50 -34.91 -37.42
CA GLN A 882 -34.94 -34.85 -38.80
C GLN A 882 -33.92 -35.45 -39.77
N GLU A 883 -32.65 -35.19 -39.52
CA GLU A 883 -31.51 -35.74 -40.28
C GLU A 883 -31.19 -37.19 -39.90
N LYS A 884 -31.92 -37.76 -38.97
CA LYS A 884 -31.73 -39.11 -38.43
C LYS A 884 -30.40 -39.30 -37.68
N GLN A 885 -29.82 -38.23 -37.19
CA GLN A 885 -28.58 -38.19 -36.37
C GLN A 885 -28.95 -38.35 -34.90
N TYR A 886 -29.53 -39.50 -34.54
CA TYR A 886 -30.12 -39.70 -33.21
C TYR A 886 -29.12 -39.53 -32.07
N ASP A 887 -27.85 -39.96 -32.26
CA ASP A 887 -26.81 -39.81 -31.27
C ASP A 887 -26.45 -38.34 -31.01
N ALA A 888 -26.55 -37.49 -32.02
CA ALA A 888 -26.34 -36.04 -31.90
C ALA A 888 -27.56 -35.34 -31.26
N ALA A 889 -28.78 -35.84 -31.52
CA ALA A 889 -30.01 -35.25 -30.97
C ALA A 889 -30.22 -35.55 -29.49
N ILE A 890 -29.87 -36.74 -29.02
CA ILE A 890 -30.09 -37.21 -27.63
C ILE A 890 -29.54 -36.25 -26.58
N PRO A 891 -28.29 -35.78 -26.63
CA PRO A 891 -27.72 -34.89 -25.60
C PRO A 891 -28.52 -33.59 -25.41
N TYR A 892 -29.04 -33.01 -26.50
CA TYR A 892 -29.87 -31.79 -26.43
C TYR A 892 -31.18 -32.06 -25.69
N PHE A 893 -31.88 -33.10 -26.07
CA PHE A 893 -33.14 -33.42 -25.44
C PHE A 893 -32.97 -33.88 -23.98
N GLN A 894 -31.97 -34.67 -23.72
CA GLN A 894 -31.68 -35.16 -22.36
C GLN A 894 -31.34 -34.03 -21.40
N ASP A 895 -30.46 -33.08 -21.81
CA ASP A 895 -30.11 -31.91 -21.03
C ASP A 895 -31.35 -31.07 -20.68
N LEU A 896 -32.19 -30.76 -21.65
CA LEU A 896 -33.40 -29.99 -21.45
C LEU A 896 -34.43 -30.72 -20.56
N ALA A 897 -34.65 -32.00 -20.80
CA ALA A 897 -35.61 -32.83 -20.05
C ALA A 897 -35.21 -32.99 -18.56
N GLN A 898 -33.93 -32.96 -18.26
CA GLN A 898 -33.41 -33.06 -16.86
C GLN A 898 -33.52 -31.75 -16.08
N ARG A 899 -33.33 -30.62 -16.74
CA ARG A 899 -33.25 -29.32 -16.09
C ARG A 899 -34.55 -28.53 -16.06
N ARG A 900 -35.51 -28.83 -16.91
CA ARG A 900 -36.73 -28.05 -17.07
C ARG A 900 -37.99 -28.84 -16.65
N THR A 901 -38.94 -28.13 -16.10
CA THR A 901 -40.24 -28.67 -15.66
C THR A 901 -41.40 -28.06 -16.42
N ASP A 902 -41.11 -27.24 -17.45
CA ASP A 902 -42.09 -26.60 -18.33
C ASP A 902 -42.29 -27.40 -19.64
N GLU A 903 -43.02 -26.81 -20.57
CA GLU A 903 -43.36 -27.44 -21.85
C GLU A 903 -42.12 -27.84 -22.68
N ILE A 904 -41.05 -27.02 -22.66
CA ILE A 904 -39.78 -27.35 -23.32
C ILE A 904 -39.20 -28.64 -22.74
N GLY A 905 -39.27 -28.81 -21.42
CA GLY A 905 -38.89 -30.06 -20.75
C GLY A 905 -39.74 -31.25 -21.17
N ALA A 906 -41.05 -31.07 -21.20
CA ALA A 906 -42.00 -32.11 -21.64
C ALA A 906 -41.74 -32.55 -23.09
N GLN A 907 -41.59 -31.59 -23.99
CA GLN A 907 -41.27 -31.79 -25.39
C GLN A 907 -39.94 -32.53 -25.56
N SER A 908 -38.92 -32.08 -24.87
CA SER A 908 -37.58 -32.68 -24.92
C SER A 908 -37.59 -34.13 -24.39
N GLN A 909 -38.30 -34.39 -23.28
CA GLN A 909 -38.44 -35.74 -22.75
C GLN A 909 -39.14 -36.68 -23.75
N TYR A 910 -40.14 -36.18 -24.46
CA TYR A 910 -40.82 -36.93 -25.52
C TYR A 910 -39.87 -37.25 -26.68
N TYR A 911 -39.18 -36.24 -27.23
CA TYR A 911 -38.27 -36.45 -28.35
C TYR A 911 -37.04 -37.28 -27.99
N TYR A 912 -36.59 -37.23 -26.75
CA TYR A 912 -35.58 -38.15 -26.23
C TYR A 912 -36.06 -39.61 -26.38
N GLY A 913 -37.31 -39.89 -25.98
CA GLY A 913 -37.91 -41.19 -26.18
C GLY A 913 -38.08 -41.59 -27.66
N VAL A 914 -38.43 -40.63 -28.54
CA VAL A 914 -38.51 -40.83 -29.99
C VAL A 914 -37.14 -41.16 -30.60
N CYS A 915 -36.08 -40.52 -30.18
CA CYS A 915 -34.72 -40.84 -30.64
C CYS A 915 -34.35 -42.27 -30.27
N LEU A 916 -34.59 -42.67 -29.05
CA LEU A 916 -34.32 -44.05 -28.58
C LEU A 916 -35.15 -45.08 -29.33
N PHE A 917 -36.43 -44.76 -29.63
CA PHE A 917 -37.30 -45.60 -30.44
C PHE A 917 -36.72 -45.79 -31.85
N ASN A 918 -36.25 -44.74 -32.49
CA ASN A 918 -35.71 -44.79 -33.86
C ASN A 918 -34.35 -45.52 -33.89
N GLN A 919 -33.59 -45.53 -32.81
CA GLN A 919 -32.40 -46.37 -32.62
C GLN A 919 -32.76 -47.83 -32.36
N LYS A 920 -34.01 -48.19 -32.28
CA LYS A 920 -34.54 -49.50 -31.91
C LYS A 920 -34.27 -49.93 -30.47
N ASN A 921 -33.90 -48.98 -29.62
CA ASN A 921 -33.71 -49.18 -28.18
C ASN A 921 -35.06 -48.98 -27.45
N TYR A 922 -35.95 -49.94 -27.65
CA TYR A 922 -37.36 -49.81 -27.25
C TYR A 922 -37.54 -49.76 -25.72
N ASN A 923 -36.71 -50.46 -24.96
CA ASN A 923 -36.82 -50.50 -23.48
C ASN A 923 -36.48 -49.14 -22.86
N ASP A 924 -35.39 -48.52 -23.30
CA ASP A 924 -35.03 -47.19 -22.81
C ASP A 924 -35.99 -46.12 -23.33
N ALA A 925 -36.51 -46.32 -24.58
CA ALA A 925 -37.57 -45.45 -25.12
C ALA A 925 -38.84 -45.48 -24.24
N ILE A 926 -39.26 -46.69 -23.79
CA ILE A 926 -40.40 -46.83 -22.87
C ILE A 926 -40.11 -46.08 -21.57
N THR A 927 -38.92 -46.25 -20.99
CA THR A 927 -38.53 -45.56 -19.76
C THR A 927 -38.57 -44.04 -19.93
N ALA A 928 -38.06 -43.52 -21.05
CA ALA A 928 -38.06 -42.09 -21.34
C ALA A 928 -39.50 -41.56 -21.55
N LEU A 929 -40.33 -42.27 -22.29
CA LEU A 929 -41.69 -41.85 -22.63
C LEU A 929 -42.66 -41.89 -21.42
N VAL A 930 -42.53 -42.88 -20.52
CA VAL A 930 -43.28 -42.94 -19.25
C VAL A 930 -43.00 -41.71 -18.38
N ARG A 931 -41.76 -41.23 -18.38
CA ARG A 931 -41.39 -40.02 -17.60
C ARG A 931 -42.14 -38.77 -18.07
N VAL A 932 -42.59 -38.69 -19.35
CA VAL A 932 -43.40 -37.54 -19.78
C VAL A 932 -44.68 -37.45 -18.98
N GLY A 933 -45.42 -38.55 -18.80
CA GLY A 933 -46.66 -38.55 -18.03
C GLY A 933 -46.45 -38.40 -16.51
N THR A 934 -45.28 -38.82 -15.99
CA THR A 934 -45.01 -38.74 -14.53
C THR A 934 -44.38 -37.41 -14.09
N ILE A 935 -43.54 -36.80 -14.92
CA ILE A 935 -42.84 -35.55 -14.58
C ILE A 935 -43.61 -34.32 -15.11
N PHE A 936 -44.25 -34.46 -16.26
CA PHE A 936 -44.89 -33.35 -16.96
C PHE A 936 -46.39 -33.55 -17.17
N PRO A 937 -47.20 -33.97 -16.17
CA PRO A 937 -48.60 -34.32 -16.33
C PRO A 937 -49.50 -33.14 -16.78
N ALA A 938 -49.06 -31.90 -16.58
CA ALA A 938 -49.79 -30.71 -16.99
C ALA A 938 -49.80 -30.47 -18.51
N TYR A 939 -48.87 -31.09 -19.23
CA TYR A 939 -48.72 -30.89 -20.70
C TYR A 939 -49.39 -32.04 -21.47
N ASP A 940 -50.72 -32.05 -21.50
CA ASP A 940 -51.56 -33.12 -21.97
C ASP A 940 -51.27 -33.56 -23.41
N ASP A 941 -50.95 -32.64 -24.30
CA ASP A 941 -50.57 -32.94 -25.68
C ASP A 941 -49.31 -33.85 -25.76
N TRP A 942 -48.27 -33.51 -25.00
CA TRP A 942 -47.04 -34.31 -24.96
C TRP A 942 -47.23 -35.65 -24.25
N VAL A 943 -48.08 -35.68 -23.23
CA VAL A 943 -48.46 -36.91 -22.53
C VAL A 943 -49.20 -37.84 -23.49
N THR A 944 -50.13 -37.30 -24.23
CA THR A 944 -50.93 -38.07 -25.26
C THR A 944 -50.01 -38.62 -26.35
N LYS A 945 -49.13 -37.81 -26.92
CA LYS A 945 -48.11 -38.25 -27.90
C LYS A 945 -47.21 -39.34 -27.30
N SER A 946 -46.87 -39.25 -26.04
CA SER A 946 -46.08 -40.26 -25.38
C SER A 946 -46.77 -41.58 -25.23
N TYR A 947 -48.09 -41.62 -24.90
CA TYR A 947 -48.85 -42.86 -24.84
C TYR A 947 -48.96 -43.51 -26.21
N LEU A 948 -49.16 -42.73 -27.27
CA LEU A 948 -49.16 -43.29 -28.65
C LEU A 948 -47.78 -43.92 -28.95
N LYS A 949 -46.71 -43.24 -28.62
CA LYS A 949 -45.37 -43.75 -28.89
C LYS A 949 -45.00 -44.94 -28.00
N LEU A 950 -45.47 -44.96 -26.74
CA LEU A 950 -45.38 -46.14 -25.88
C LEU A 950 -46.01 -47.36 -26.44
N GLY A 951 -47.24 -47.19 -27.03
CA GLY A 951 -47.87 -48.22 -27.73
C GLY A 951 -47.08 -48.74 -28.92
N ASP A 952 -46.45 -47.84 -29.69
CA ASP A 952 -45.50 -48.20 -30.76
C ASP A 952 -44.32 -49.04 -30.22
N CYS A 953 -43.69 -48.61 -29.10
CA CYS A 953 -42.58 -49.32 -28.48
C CYS A 953 -43.01 -50.76 -28.11
N TYR A 954 -44.12 -50.92 -27.39
CA TYR A 954 -44.60 -52.21 -26.99
C TYR A 954 -44.99 -53.10 -28.21
N SER A 955 -45.51 -52.50 -29.22
CA SER A 955 -45.81 -53.21 -30.48
C SER A 955 -44.53 -53.77 -31.14
N GLN A 956 -43.45 -53.02 -31.17
CA GLN A 956 -42.16 -53.48 -31.71
C GLN A 956 -41.52 -54.58 -30.85
N LEU A 957 -41.76 -54.54 -29.56
CA LEU A 957 -41.40 -55.62 -28.64
C LEU A 957 -42.34 -56.86 -28.69
N LYS A 958 -43.37 -56.79 -29.50
CA LYS A 958 -44.42 -57.81 -29.61
C LYS A 958 -45.26 -58.00 -28.35
N ASP A 959 -45.22 -57.05 -27.41
CA ASP A 959 -46.08 -56.98 -26.21
C ASP A 959 -47.40 -56.29 -26.61
N TYR A 960 -48.19 -56.99 -27.38
CA TYR A 960 -49.47 -56.49 -27.98
C TYR A 960 -50.50 -56.17 -26.89
N GLN A 961 -50.42 -56.80 -25.73
CA GLN A 961 -51.31 -56.47 -24.61
C GLN A 961 -51.05 -55.06 -24.11
N LYS A 962 -49.85 -54.75 -23.74
CA LYS A 962 -49.51 -53.39 -23.27
C LYS A 962 -49.66 -52.36 -24.38
N ALA A 963 -49.34 -52.71 -25.61
CA ALA A 963 -49.57 -51.79 -26.73
C ALA A 963 -51.07 -51.39 -26.84
N ARG A 964 -52.00 -52.36 -26.70
CA ARG A 964 -53.43 -52.09 -26.67
C ARG A 964 -53.84 -51.24 -25.50
N GLU A 965 -53.28 -51.46 -24.32
CA GLU A 965 -53.55 -50.64 -23.16
C GLU A 965 -53.11 -49.16 -23.39
N MET A 966 -51.92 -48.88 -23.88
CA MET A 966 -51.44 -47.51 -24.16
C MET A 966 -52.34 -46.83 -25.23
N TYR A 967 -52.67 -47.47 -26.32
CA TYR A 967 -53.51 -46.87 -27.31
C TYR A 967 -55.00 -46.71 -26.85
N ARG A 968 -55.49 -47.59 -25.94
CA ARG A 968 -56.78 -47.41 -25.30
C ARG A 968 -56.86 -46.22 -24.39
N VAL A 969 -55.82 -45.94 -23.66
CA VAL A 969 -55.73 -44.73 -22.84
C VAL A 969 -55.90 -43.48 -23.67
N VAL A 970 -55.21 -43.37 -24.81
CA VAL A 970 -55.41 -42.25 -25.74
C VAL A 970 -56.80 -42.25 -26.34
N TYR A 971 -57.27 -43.37 -26.83
CA TYR A 971 -58.60 -43.46 -27.45
C TYR A 971 -59.74 -43.13 -26.46
N SER A 972 -59.58 -43.49 -25.17
CA SER A 972 -60.62 -43.18 -24.18
C SER A 972 -60.72 -41.70 -23.86
N LYS A 973 -59.59 -40.95 -23.94
CA LYS A 973 -59.52 -39.52 -23.67
C LYS A 973 -59.86 -38.68 -24.94
N HIS A 974 -59.44 -39.13 -26.09
CA HIS A 974 -59.48 -38.41 -27.37
C HIS A 974 -60.39 -39.12 -28.42
N HIS A 975 -61.67 -39.30 -28.12
CA HIS A 975 -62.56 -40.11 -29.03
C HIS A 975 -62.75 -39.53 -30.44
N SER A 976 -62.79 -38.21 -30.56
CA SER A 976 -63.25 -37.53 -31.79
C SER A 976 -62.14 -36.72 -32.48
N ASP A 977 -61.06 -36.53 -31.90
CA ASP A 977 -59.94 -35.78 -32.47
C ASP A 977 -58.93 -36.65 -33.21
N ASP A 978 -57.86 -36.05 -33.72
CA ASP A 978 -56.84 -36.74 -34.52
C ASP A 978 -56.06 -37.78 -33.74
N TYR A 979 -55.77 -37.53 -32.42
CA TYR A 979 -55.12 -38.51 -31.57
C TYR A 979 -55.98 -39.78 -31.39
N GLY A 980 -57.29 -39.63 -31.20
CA GLY A 980 -58.19 -40.73 -31.10
C GLY A 980 -58.35 -41.53 -32.43
N LYS A 981 -58.33 -40.84 -33.55
CA LYS A 981 -58.31 -41.49 -34.86
C LYS A 981 -57.03 -42.32 -35.03
N GLU A 982 -55.87 -41.77 -34.69
CA GLU A 982 -54.59 -42.46 -34.76
C GLU A 982 -54.54 -43.68 -33.83
N ALA A 983 -54.89 -43.48 -32.54
CA ALA A 983 -55.03 -44.59 -31.60
C ALA A 983 -55.96 -45.75 -32.12
N ARG A 984 -57.06 -45.40 -32.67
CA ARG A 984 -58.03 -46.40 -33.26
C ARG A 984 -57.44 -47.18 -34.45
N ILE A 985 -56.67 -46.49 -35.32
CA ILE A 985 -55.97 -47.12 -36.44
C ILE A 985 -54.91 -48.09 -35.89
N LYS A 986 -54.10 -47.65 -34.93
CA LYS A 986 -53.04 -48.46 -34.30
C LYS A 986 -53.63 -49.67 -33.55
N LEU A 987 -54.76 -49.50 -32.85
CA LEU A 987 -55.51 -50.62 -32.20
C LEU A 987 -55.96 -51.66 -33.16
N ARG A 988 -56.52 -51.30 -34.36
CA ARG A 988 -56.98 -52.22 -35.41
C ARG A 988 -55.79 -52.92 -36.07
N GLY A 989 -54.66 -52.32 -36.14
CA GLY A 989 -53.44 -52.89 -36.73
C GLY A 989 -52.74 -53.95 -35.86
N LEU A 990 -53.07 -54.03 -34.59
CA LEU A 990 -52.50 -55.02 -33.64
C LEU A 990 -53.31 -56.32 -33.79
N LYS A 991 -52.81 -57.29 -34.56
CA LYS A 991 -53.39 -58.63 -34.70
C LYS A 991 -53.14 -59.53 -33.51
#